data_05e24302edac9fbcac5c1114ce1cc4a4
#
_entry.id   05e24302edac9fbcac5c1114ce1cc4a4
#
_cell.length_a   1.000
_cell.length_b   1.000
_cell.length_c   1.000
_cell.angle_alpha   90.00
_cell.angle_beta   90.00
_cell.angle_gamma   90.00
#
_symmetry.space_group_name_H-M   'P 1'
#
loop_
_entity.id
_entity.type
_entity.pdbx_description
1 polymer ?
#
loop_
_entity_poly.entity_id
_entity_poly.type
_entity_poly.pdbx_seq_one_letter_code
_entity_poly.pdbx_strand_id
1 'polypeptide(L)'
;GWRGTLQFGVVVQNPNQSASDSGFEGDNLDQADATPRSNPVVTNVTFVGAGAFDPTIGPDNDIGGEGLHPRAGTNLTLANTITVGFNSEFCLEIDDQDVTDGTYLSNALDCAVDFSDQETQDRYLAGENNVFNNAVDPADDPENPYNNSLAGPLQFFNGPAEQDLVATDPATLADSLDTVDFVGGVSSAEPFDPDTFTGNWTEGWTFGLNPDPECPTDNSAVSEADGQCTLTGTITEDLRLQAGIDYFLDGGVFVGDDLGPDADNPLEGSSATLTIDPGVRIVGTSTDSILVVSRGSQIFANGTVSAPIDFVGIKANGEVLDVNDPTDIVLESGIWGGLIVNGRAQINAGLETEGEGGSGLYGGSDDTDNSGRLSFVRVIGAGFEITPENELNGIALQGVGSGTELDSVQIHNNDDDGIEFFGGNVNAKRLVVTGADDDSVDWVQGWRGNAQFITVVSNPRQSATDSGVEGDNLDQADATPRSNPVIANAVFVGPGQLDETIDAENDIGGEGLHPRAGSAGRFVNTVTVGYNSEFCLEIDDQAVTDIEFDSNALDCTVDFSDQETQDRYLAGNNNVFSVDIDGNAGSYSNNIQGRSTGLVPYRNGFAENNLTAVDPTTLGSFFEEGSFVGAVSNAQTDFTSGWTVFLDLSVDQVLNAGN
;
A
#
# COMPACT_ATOMS: atom_id res chain seq x y z
N GLY A 1 -34.62 -5.82 17.83
CA GLY A 1 -33.84 -6.42 18.89
C GLY A 1 -32.34 -6.45 18.63
N TRP A 2 -31.73 -5.35 18.07
CA TRP A 2 -30.27 -5.25 17.94
C TRP A 2 -29.61 -5.07 19.32
N ARG A 3 -28.53 -5.83 19.59
CA ARG A 3 -27.78 -5.84 20.85
C ARG A 3 -26.28 -5.83 20.63
N GLY A 4 -25.85 -5.27 19.50
CA GLY A 4 -24.45 -5.14 19.13
C GLY A 4 -23.81 -3.87 19.68
N THR A 5 -22.55 -3.68 19.33
CA THR A 5 -21.76 -2.48 19.62
C THR A 5 -21.46 -1.71 18.33
N LEU A 6 -21.36 -0.41 18.45
CA LEU A 6 -20.85 0.52 17.41
C LEU A 6 -19.83 1.44 18.07
N GLN A 7 -18.63 1.48 17.53
CA GLN A 7 -17.58 2.41 17.95
C GLN A 7 -16.96 3.07 16.72
N PHE A 8 -16.56 4.34 16.86
CA PHE A 8 -16.02 5.18 15.81
C PHE A 8 -17.00 5.39 14.64
N GLY A 9 -17.81 6.39 14.76
CA GLY A 9 -18.79 6.78 13.75
C GLY A 9 -18.74 8.27 13.48
N VAL A 10 -18.99 8.63 12.22
CA VAL A 10 -19.27 10.00 11.80
C VAL A 10 -20.55 9.98 10.99
N VAL A 11 -21.52 10.77 11.39
CA VAL A 11 -22.78 10.98 10.68
C VAL A 11 -22.90 12.45 10.38
N VAL A 12 -22.96 12.82 9.10
CA VAL A 12 -23.09 14.22 8.67
C VAL A 12 -24.28 14.33 7.73
N GLN A 13 -25.23 15.17 8.07
CA GLN A 13 -26.39 15.43 7.22
C GLN A 13 -26.04 16.41 6.08
N ASN A 14 -26.57 16.13 4.89
CA ASN A 14 -26.44 17.03 3.75
C ASN A 14 -27.57 18.09 3.77
N PRO A 15 -27.27 19.39 3.91
CA PRO A 15 -28.27 20.45 3.97
C PRO A 15 -29.08 20.61 2.67
N ASN A 16 -28.64 20.02 1.56
CA ASN A 16 -29.35 20.05 0.29
C ASN A 16 -30.36 18.88 0.12
N GLN A 17 -30.49 18.01 1.12
CA GLN A 17 -31.48 16.93 1.12
C GLN A 17 -32.72 17.38 1.86
N SER A 18 -33.88 17.36 1.20
CA SER A 18 -35.13 17.89 1.69
C SER A 18 -35.93 16.98 2.64
N ALA A 19 -35.44 15.81 2.94
CA ALA A 19 -36.11 14.80 3.76
C ALA A 19 -35.14 14.09 4.72
N SER A 20 -34.08 14.78 5.14
CA SER A 20 -33.19 14.29 6.20
C SER A 20 -34.00 14.32 7.51
N ASP A 21 -34.00 13.19 8.20
CA ASP A 21 -34.72 13.04 9.48
C ASP A 21 -33.67 12.89 10.61
N SER A 22 -33.63 11.79 11.33
CA SER A 22 -32.78 11.67 12.50
C SER A 22 -31.30 11.35 12.15
N GLY A 23 -30.37 11.79 12.99
CA GLY A 23 -28.97 11.36 12.96
C GLY A 23 -28.84 9.90 13.41
N PHE A 24 -29.56 9.54 14.44
CA PHE A 24 -29.68 8.17 14.95
C PHE A 24 -31.09 7.93 15.47
N GLU A 25 -31.77 6.93 14.94
CA GLU A 25 -33.04 6.45 15.46
C GLU A 25 -32.87 5.02 16.02
N GLY A 26 -33.42 4.80 17.21
CA GLY A 26 -33.36 3.51 17.87
C GLY A 26 -34.72 3.06 18.39
N ASP A 27 -35.29 2.02 17.78
CA ASP A 27 -36.57 1.46 18.21
C ASP A 27 -36.52 -0.02 18.58
N ASN A 28 -37.64 -0.53 19.10
CA ASN A 28 -37.87 -1.92 19.43
C ASN A 28 -39.05 -2.51 18.64
N LEU A 29 -39.06 -2.32 17.32
CA LEU A 29 -40.09 -2.81 16.38
C LEU A 29 -41.46 -2.14 16.61
N ASP A 30 -41.53 -0.87 16.95
CA ASP A 30 -42.74 -0.15 17.35
C ASP A 30 -43.60 -0.93 18.38
N GLN A 31 -42.97 -1.84 19.12
CA GLN A 31 -43.58 -2.68 20.14
C GLN A 31 -42.71 -2.67 21.39
N ALA A 32 -43.08 -1.82 22.33
CA ALA A 32 -42.31 -1.63 23.57
C ALA A 32 -41.97 -2.92 24.36
N ASP A 33 -42.78 -3.97 24.20
CA ASP A 33 -42.62 -5.27 24.86
C ASP A 33 -42.03 -6.36 23.94
N ALA A 34 -41.61 -6.04 22.72
CA ALA A 34 -40.98 -7.01 21.83
C ALA A 34 -39.67 -7.55 22.42
N THR A 35 -39.49 -8.86 22.28
CA THR A 35 -38.31 -9.56 22.81
C THR A 35 -37.61 -10.41 21.74
N PRO A 36 -36.30 -10.38 21.65
CA PRO A 36 -35.34 -9.65 22.52
C PRO A 36 -35.44 -8.14 22.32
N ARG A 37 -35.33 -7.39 23.42
CA ARG A 37 -35.32 -5.92 23.41
C ARG A 37 -34.07 -5.39 22.70
N SER A 38 -34.20 -4.31 21.93
CA SER A 38 -33.05 -3.58 21.39
C SER A 38 -32.24 -2.99 22.55
N ASN A 39 -30.93 -3.28 22.57
CA ASN A 39 -30.01 -2.85 23.62
C ASN A 39 -28.60 -2.66 23.04
N PRO A 40 -28.43 -1.74 22.07
CA PRO A 40 -27.10 -1.46 21.51
C PRO A 40 -26.23 -0.61 22.46
N VAL A 41 -24.92 -0.74 22.30
CA VAL A 41 -23.94 0.18 22.85
C VAL A 41 -23.32 0.98 21.70
N VAL A 42 -23.47 2.29 21.74
CA VAL A 42 -22.93 3.21 20.71
C VAL A 42 -21.96 4.16 21.41
N THR A 43 -20.74 4.22 20.93
CA THR A 43 -19.68 5.04 21.55
C THR A 43 -18.76 5.66 20.51
N ASN A 44 -18.15 6.80 20.87
CA ASN A 44 -17.23 7.55 20.01
C ASN A 44 -17.84 7.84 18.62
N VAL A 45 -18.98 8.52 18.61
CA VAL A 45 -19.67 8.94 17.38
C VAL A 45 -19.91 10.43 17.40
N THR A 46 -19.66 11.10 16.28
CA THR A 46 -20.01 12.50 16.04
C THR A 46 -21.21 12.55 15.08
N PHE A 47 -22.28 13.18 15.50
CA PHE A 47 -23.48 13.46 14.72
C PHE A 47 -23.55 14.96 14.39
N VAL A 48 -23.52 15.30 13.11
CA VAL A 48 -23.52 16.68 12.63
C VAL A 48 -24.76 16.92 11.78
N GLY A 49 -25.68 17.68 12.29
CA GLY A 49 -26.90 18.07 11.60
C GLY A 49 -26.67 19.17 10.56
N ALA A 50 -27.61 19.29 9.64
CA ALA A 50 -27.55 20.24 8.53
C ALA A 50 -27.43 21.71 8.97
N GLY A 51 -27.99 22.08 10.13
CA GLY A 51 -27.90 23.42 10.70
C GLY A 51 -26.50 23.85 11.14
N ALA A 52 -25.53 22.89 11.27
CA ALA A 52 -24.15 23.24 11.52
C ALA A 52 -23.49 23.95 10.32
N PHE A 53 -23.98 23.69 9.09
CA PHE A 53 -23.44 24.25 7.84
C PHE A 53 -24.29 25.41 7.33
N ASP A 54 -25.60 25.38 7.55
CA ASP A 54 -26.53 26.41 7.11
C ASP A 54 -27.31 26.94 8.31
N PRO A 55 -26.91 28.10 8.87
CA PRO A 55 -27.57 28.69 10.04
C PRO A 55 -28.99 29.18 9.73
N THR A 56 -29.46 29.10 8.48
CA THR A 56 -30.85 29.39 8.13
C THR A 56 -31.79 28.20 8.34
N ILE A 57 -31.22 27.00 8.57
CA ILE A 57 -31.98 25.80 8.92
C ILE A 57 -32.41 25.89 10.38
N GLY A 58 -33.70 25.82 10.59
CA GLY A 58 -34.35 25.89 11.90
C GLY A 58 -35.73 25.23 11.83
N PRO A 59 -36.55 25.35 12.87
CA PRO A 59 -37.85 24.65 13.01
C PRO A 59 -38.84 24.83 11.84
N ASP A 60 -38.66 25.87 11.03
CA ASP A 60 -39.53 26.16 9.88
C ASP A 60 -39.10 25.42 8.58
N ASN A 61 -37.92 24.76 8.55
CA ASN A 61 -37.37 24.17 7.34
C ASN A 61 -37.64 22.66 7.18
N ASP A 62 -37.96 21.97 8.26
CA ASP A 62 -38.20 20.51 8.28
C ASP A 62 -37.04 19.68 7.63
N ILE A 63 -35.80 20.10 7.89
CA ILE A 63 -34.58 19.49 7.38
C ILE A 63 -33.70 19.10 8.57
N GLY A 64 -33.45 17.80 8.70
CA GLY A 64 -32.54 17.27 9.71
C GLY A 64 -33.15 17.19 11.09
N GLY A 65 -34.31 16.59 11.25
CA GLY A 65 -35.07 16.38 12.47
C GLY A 65 -34.28 16.26 13.77
N GLU A 66 -34.35 15.13 14.46
CA GLU A 66 -33.67 14.93 15.74
C GLU A 66 -32.23 14.44 15.51
N GLY A 67 -31.32 14.82 16.40
CA GLY A 67 -29.95 14.25 16.41
C GLY A 67 -29.97 12.79 16.85
N LEU A 68 -30.57 12.55 18.00
CA LEU A 68 -30.69 11.25 18.63
C LEU A 68 -32.14 10.99 19.03
N HIS A 69 -32.72 9.91 18.50
CA HIS A 69 -34.16 9.60 18.72
C HIS A 69 -34.35 8.14 19.20
N PRO A 70 -34.08 7.83 20.47
CA PRO A 70 -34.47 6.54 21.07
C PRO A 70 -35.98 6.52 21.36
N ARG A 71 -36.68 5.46 20.89
CA ARG A 71 -38.12 5.32 21.03
C ARG A 71 -38.61 3.88 21.15
N ALA A 72 -39.92 3.67 21.23
CA ALA A 72 -40.62 2.38 21.14
C ALA A 72 -40.03 1.27 22.03
N GLY A 73 -39.57 1.62 23.22
CA GLY A 73 -39.07 0.67 24.20
C GLY A 73 -37.67 0.18 23.98
N THR A 74 -36.83 0.87 23.19
CA THR A 74 -35.38 0.57 23.11
C THR A 74 -34.69 0.76 24.47
N ASN A 75 -33.55 0.11 24.69
CA ASN A 75 -32.68 0.31 25.85
C ASN A 75 -31.25 0.55 25.34
N LEU A 76 -30.91 1.81 25.12
CA LEU A 76 -29.68 2.24 24.46
C LEU A 76 -28.61 2.64 25.48
N THR A 77 -27.34 2.33 25.22
CA THR A 77 -26.21 2.98 25.88
C THR A 77 -25.50 3.87 24.88
N LEU A 78 -25.46 5.17 25.15
CA LEU A 78 -24.69 6.18 24.40
C LEU A 78 -23.54 6.67 25.28
N ALA A 79 -22.31 6.58 24.77
CA ALA A 79 -21.13 7.06 25.47
C ALA A 79 -20.18 7.78 24.52
N ASN A 80 -19.54 8.84 24.99
CA ASN A 80 -18.57 9.61 24.21
C ASN A 80 -19.11 10.10 22.85
N THR A 81 -20.37 10.54 22.79
CA THR A 81 -20.96 11.05 21.56
C THR A 81 -21.00 12.57 21.57
N ILE A 82 -20.90 13.16 20.38
CA ILE A 82 -21.09 14.59 20.12
C ILE A 82 -22.25 14.71 19.15
N THR A 83 -23.24 15.53 19.48
CA THR A 83 -24.41 15.81 18.63
C THR A 83 -24.60 17.30 18.49
N VAL A 84 -24.48 17.81 17.26
CA VAL A 84 -24.53 19.26 16.99
C VAL A 84 -25.36 19.59 15.75
N GLY A 85 -25.96 20.78 15.72
CA GLY A 85 -26.52 21.36 14.50
C GLY A 85 -27.83 20.73 14.00
N PHE A 86 -28.54 19.93 14.78
CA PHE A 86 -29.90 19.47 14.50
C PHE A 86 -30.88 20.54 14.91
N ASN A 87 -30.97 21.62 14.11
CA ASN A 87 -31.63 22.86 14.49
C ASN A 87 -33.10 22.92 14.07
N SER A 88 -33.60 21.96 13.32
CA SER A 88 -35.02 21.90 12.96
C SER A 88 -35.87 21.33 14.10
N GLU A 89 -35.33 20.45 14.91
CA GLU A 89 -36.03 19.88 16.07
C GLU A 89 -35.12 19.85 17.31
N PHE A 90 -34.53 18.71 17.68
CA PHE A 90 -33.78 18.53 18.92
C PHE A 90 -32.44 17.82 18.72
N CYS A 91 -31.47 18.08 19.61
CA CYS A 91 -30.30 17.22 19.70
C CYS A 91 -30.69 15.82 20.22
N LEU A 92 -31.58 15.74 21.20
CA LEU A 92 -32.06 14.50 21.80
C LEU A 92 -33.55 14.56 22.05
N GLU A 93 -34.28 13.61 21.50
CA GLU A 93 -35.67 13.29 21.85
C GLU A 93 -35.77 11.84 22.34
N ILE A 94 -36.54 11.63 23.41
CA ILE A 94 -36.85 10.28 23.91
C ILE A 94 -38.38 10.11 23.90
N ASP A 95 -38.85 9.30 22.96
CA ASP A 95 -40.26 8.95 22.87
C ASP A 95 -40.58 7.70 23.68
N ASP A 96 -41.89 7.55 23.97
CA ASP A 96 -42.40 6.43 24.78
C ASP A 96 -41.63 6.25 26.09
N GLN A 97 -41.41 7.35 26.81
CA GLN A 97 -40.51 7.42 27.97
C GLN A 97 -40.88 6.43 29.10
N ASP A 98 -42.12 5.99 29.19
CA ASP A 98 -42.58 4.97 30.16
C ASP A 98 -41.90 3.59 29.92
N VAL A 99 -41.41 3.32 28.73
CA VAL A 99 -40.87 2.03 28.30
C VAL A 99 -39.51 2.10 27.62
N THR A 100 -39.13 3.25 27.09
CA THR A 100 -37.80 3.50 26.49
C THR A 100 -36.82 3.84 27.59
N ASP A 101 -35.67 3.17 27.60
CA ASP A 101 -34.59 3.42 28.54
C ASP A 101 -33.31 3.83 27.79
N GLY A 102 -32.47 4.61 28.47
CA GLY A 102 -31.15 5.00 27.95
C GLY A 102 -30.15 5.21 29.08
N THR A 103 -28.89 4.87 28.79
CA THR A 103 -27.73 5.22 29.62
C THR A 103 -26.87 6.19 28.82
N TYR A 104 -26.60 7.36 29.38
CA TYR A 104 -25.90 8.47 28.73
C TYR A 104 -24.64 8.80 29.53
N LEU A 105 -23.44 8.64 28.92
CA LEU A 105 -22.16 8.78 29.59
C LEU A 105 -21.19 9.62 28.72
N SER A 106 -20.72 10.74 29.26
CA SER A 106 -19.71 11.56 28.55
C SER A 106 -20.16 12.01 27.16
N ASN A 107 -21.39 12.48 27.03
CA ASN A 107 -21.93 12.99 25.76
C ASN A 107 -22.01 14.52 25.77
N ALA A 108 -22.00 15.11 24.56
CA ALA A 108 -22.07 16.55 24.37
C ALA A 108 -23.17 16.92 23.35
N LEU A 109 -24.00 17.89 23.67
CA LEU A 109 -25.11 18.38 22.83
C LEU A 109 -24.96 19.88 22.59
N ASP A 110 -25.08 20.31 21.32
CA ASP A 110 -25.13 21.74 20.93
C ASP A 110 -26.00 21.94 19.68
N CYS A 111 -27.30 22.06 19.90
CA CYS A 111 -28.31 22.38 18.89
C CYS A 111 -29.07 23.65 19.28
N ALA A 112 -29.92 24.15 18.38
CA ALA A 112 -30.78 25.27 18.70
C ALA A 112 -31.71 24.97 19.90
N VAL A 113 -32.13 23.70 20.02
CA VAL A 113 -32.81 23.11 21.18
C VAL A 113 -32.20 21.75 21.47
N ASP A 114 -31.63 21.55 22.67
CA ASP A 114 -30.94 20.31 22.97
C ASP A 114 -31.87 19.15 23.33
N PHE A 115 -33.01 19.43 23.98
CA PHE A 115 -33.91 18.39 24.46
C PHE A 115 -35.36 18.66 24.06
N SER A 116 -36.12 17.62 23.76
CA SER A 116 -37.54 17.71 23.41
C SER A 116 -38.42 18.13 24.59
N ASP A 117 -38.07 17.69 25.81
CA ASP A 117 -38.80 17.98 27.04
C ASP A 117 -37.94 17.82 28.30
N GLN A 118 -38.50 18.22 29.46
CA GLN A 118 -37.80 18.17 30.74
C GLN A 118 -37.45 16.75 31.20
N GLU A 119 -38.27 15.74 30.88
CA GLU A 119 -38.00 14.36 31.26
C GLU A 119 -36.83 13.81 30.46
N THR A 120 -36.72 14.15 29.17
CA THR A 120 -35.56 13.85 28.31
C THR A 120 -34.29 14.47 28.89
N GLN A 121 -34.33 15.76 29.28
CA GLN A 121 -33.20 16.42 29.93
C GLN A 121 -32.79 15.75 31.25
N ASP A 122 -33.76 15.45 32.11
CA ASP A 122 -33.51 14.81 33.42
C ASP A 122 -32.86 13.44 33.25
N ARG A 123 -33.29 12.65 32.27
CA ARG A 123 -32.69 11.33 31.94
C ARG A 123 -31.27 11.46 31.41
N TYR A 124 -31.00 12.43 30.56
CA TYR A 124 -29.63 12.68 30.06
C TYR A 124 -28.71 13.08 31.20
N LEU A 125 -29.15 13.96 32.10
CA LEU A 125 -28.37 14.44 33.24
C LEU A 125 -28.26 13.42 34.39
N ALA A 126 -29.03 12.35 34.38
CA ALA A 126 -28.87 11.24 35.31
C ALA A 126 -27.59 10.40 35.03
N GLY A 127 -27.00 10.56 33.82
CA GLY A 127 -25.71 9.95 33.47
C GLY A 127 -24.51 10.77 33.97
N GLU A 128 -23.31 10.28 33.69
CA GLU A 128 -22.04 10.89 34.14
C GLU A 128 -21.36 11.70 33.04
N ASN A 129 -20.78 12.85 33.38
CA ASN A 129 -19.96 13.71 32.51
C ASN A 129 -20.68 14.22 31.23
N ASN A 130 -21.99 14.20 31.19
CA ASN A 130 -22.75 14.75 30.05
C ASN A 130 -22.77 16.28 30.11
N VAL A 131 -22.60 16.93 28.95
CA VAL A 131 -22.63 18.39 28.81
C VAL A 131 -23.60 18.80 27.70
N PHE A 132 -24.11 20.02 27.77
CA PHE A 132 -25.07 20.54 26.79
C PHE A 132 -25.03 22.09 26.73
N ASN A 133 -25.61 22.68 25.70
CA ASN A 133 -25.64 24.12 25.50
C ASN A 133 -26.93 24.75 26.05
N ASN A 134 -28.10 24.20 25.68
CA ASN A 134 -29.42 24.82 25.95
C ASN A 134 -30.33 23.91 26.80
N ALA A 135 -30.81 24.36 27.95
CA ALA A 135 -31.82 23.67 28.75
C ALA A 135 -33.23 23.84 28.17
N VAL A 136 -34.14 22.94 28.55
CA VAL A 136 -35.59 23.07 28.24
C VAL A 136 -36.17 24.34 28.87
N ASP A 137 -35.84 24.61 30.15
CA ASP A 137 -36.16 25.91 30.80
C ASP A 137 -34.86 26.74 30.83
N PRO A 138 -34.83 27.93 30.19
CA PRO A 138 -33.65 28.82 30.22
C PRO A 138 -33.19 29.23 31.62
N ALA A 139 -34.02 29.00 32.67
CA ALA A 139 -33.59 29.20 34.05
C ALA A 139 -32.65 28.10 34.56
N ASP A 140 -32.63 26.95 33.89
CA ASP A 140 -31.81 25.77 34.18
C ASP A 140 -30.60 25.65 33.23
N ASP A 141 -30.30 26.67 32.44
CA ASP A 141 -29.12 26.69 31.56
C ASP A 141 -27.84 26.49 32.40
N PRO A 142 -26.90 25.71 31.88
CA PRO A 142 -25.67 25.42 32.61
C PRO A 142 -24.82 26.68 32.84
N GLU A 143 -24.12 26.77 33.98
CA GLU A 143 -23.18 27.87 34.27
C GLU A 143 -22.04 27.95 33.23
N ASN A 144 -21.66 26.79 32.64
CA ASN A 144 -20.69 26.65 31.57
C ASN A 144 -21.30 25.81 30.44
N PRO A 145 -22.04 26.44 29.52
CA PRO A 145 -22.66 25.75 28.41
C PRO A 145 -21.57 25.13 27.51
N TYR A 146 -21.84 23.94 27.02
CA TYR A 146 -21.00 23.36 25.98
C TYR A 146 -21.26 24.14 24.69
N ASN A 147 -20.21 24.70 24.13
CA ASN A 147 -20.24 25.29 22.80
C ASN A 147 -19.26 24.54 21.95
N ASN A 148 -19.72 23.83 20.94
CA ASN A 148 -18.89 23.02 20.09
C ASN A 148 -17.81 23.86 19.40
N SER A 149 -16.65 23.26 19.23
CA SER A 149 -15.54 23.82 18.49
C SER A 149 -15.05 22.85 17.40
N LEU A 150 -15.96 21.99 16.94
CA LEU A 150 -15.68 21.02 15.89
C LEU A 150 -15.06 21.71 14.68
N ALA A 151 -13.97 21.12 14.18
CA ALA A 151 -13.14 21.64 13.10
C ALA A 151 -13.33 20.85 11.80
N GLY A 152 -12.69 21.34 10.75
CA GLY A 152 -12.78 20.79 9.41
C GLY A 152 -13.95 21.36 8.60
N PRO A 153 -13.98 21.12 7.29
CA PRO A 153 -14.99 21.67 6.38
C PRO A 153 -16.41 21.24 6.72
N LEU A 154 -16.58 20.03 7.25
CA LEU A 154 -17.85 19.48 7.70
C LEU A 154 -17.95 19.34 9.22
N GLN A 155 -17.12 20.08 9.97
CA GLN A 155 -17.19 20.26 11.42
C GLN A 155 -17.34 18.93 12.21
N PHE A 156 -16.55 17.92 11.90
CA PHE A 156 -16.62 16.61 12.57
C PHE A 156 -15.35 16.20 13.32
N PHE A 157 -14.27 16.98 13.21
CA PHE A 157 -13.05 16.79 14.01
C PHE A 157 -13.19 17.47 15.37
N ASN A 158 -12.67 16.85 16.41
CA ASN A 158 -12.59 17.47 17.71
C ASN A 158 -11.71 18.73 17.68
N GLY A 159 -12.27 19.82 18.15
CA GLY A 159 -11.56 21.05 18.43
C GLY A 159 -11.22 21.21 19.93
N PRO A 160 -10.83 22.42 20.37
CA PRO A 160 -10.42 22.64 21.76
C PRO A 160 -11.50 22.32 22.81
N ALA A 161 -12.79 22.58 22.51
CA ALA A 161 -13.87 22.32 23.47
C ALA A 161 -14.09 20.81 23.67
N GLU A 162 -13.94 20.02 22.61
CA GLU A 162 -14.11 18.57 22.63
C GLU A 162 -12.92 17.87 23.30
N GLN A 163 -11.71 18.42 23.17
CA GLN A 163 -10.50 17.90 23.83
C GLN A 163 -10.53 18.07 25.37
N ASP A 164 -11.30 19.00 25.88
CA ASP A 164 -11.49 19.23 27.33
C ASP A 164 -12.57 18.32 27.94
N LEU A 165 -13.31 17.54 27.13
CA LEU A 165 -14.36 16.63 27.61
C LEU A 165 -13.77 15.39 28.28
N VAL A 166 -14.43 14.95 29.35
CA VAL A 166 -14.03 13.74 30.09
C VAL A 166 -14.69 12.52 29.45
N ALA A 167 -13.90 11.67 28.84
CA ALA A 167 -14.37 10.45 28.22
C ALA A 167 -14.66 9.32 29.23
N THR A 168 -15.63 8.45 28.90
CA THR A 168 -15.82 7.14 29.53
C THR A 168 -15.01 6.11 28.78
N ASP A 169 -14.24 5.26 29.47
CA ASP A 169 -13.51 4.16 28.80
C ASP A 169 -14.50 3.15 28.21
N PRO A 170 -14.57 3.03 26.85
CA PRO A 170 -15.53 2.18 26.18
C PRO A 170 -15.37 0.67 26.54
N ALA A 171 -14.16 0.22 26.82
CA ALA A 171 -13.90 -1.16 27.22
C ALA A 171 -14.63 -1.57 28.52
N THR A 172 -15.07 -0.59 29.32
CA THR A 172 -15.91 -0.85 30.52
C THR A 172 -17.37 -1.15 30.18
N LEU A 173 -17.80 -0.82 28.96
CA LEU A 173 -19.19 -1.00 28.50
C LEU A 173 -19.38 -2.33 27.75
N ALA A 174 -18.37 -2.76 27.00
CA ALA A 174 -18.35 -4.08 26.33
C ALA A 174 -16.92 -4.50 25.96
N ASP A 175 -16.62 -5.79 26.12
CA ASP A 175 -15.29 -6.39 25.83
C ASP A 175 -14.86 -6.26 24.36
N SER A 176 -15.78 -5.92 23.45
CA SER A 176 -15.52 -5.73 22.00
C SER A 176 -15.17 -4.30 21.62
N LEU A 177 -15.07 -3.39 22.56
CA LEU A 177 -14.78 -1.98 22.33
C LEU A 177 -13.34 -1.66 22.71
N ASP A 178 -12.71 -0.81 21.90
CA ASP A 178 -11.35 -0.35 22.14
C ASP A 178 -11.31 0.74 23.20
N THR A 179 -10.28 0.73 24.04
CA THR A 179 -10.03 1.77 25.03
C THR A 179 -9.55 3.05 24.34
N VAL A 180 -10.27 4.15 24.57
CA VAL A 180 -9.87 5.49 24.11
C VAL A 180 -10.25 6.53 25.17
N ASP A 181 -9.59 7.67 25.16
CA ASP A 181 -9.73 8.74 26.14
C ASP A 181 -10.33 10.05 25.58
N PHE A 182 -11.00 9.97 24.44
CA PHE A 182 -11.65 11.13 23.81
C PHE A 182 -13.15 10.91 23.57
N VAL A 183 -13.90 11.99 23.44
CA VAL A 183 -15.33 12.04 23.10
C VAL A 183 -15.45 12.35 21.61
N GLY A 184 -16.48 11.79 20.93
CA GLY A 184 -16.70 11.99 19.50
C GLY A 184 -16.05 10.92 18.62
N GLY A 185 -16.34 11.00 17.32
CA GLY A 185 -15.94 9.98 16.34
C GLY A 185 -14.51 10.13 15.80
N VAL A 186 -13.99 11.36 15.76
CA VAL A 186 -12.66 11.68 15.23
C VAL A 186 -11.96 12.66 16.16
N SER A 187 -10.87 12.23 16.77
CA SER A 187 -10.20 12.99 17.84
C SER A 187 -9.49 14.26 17.38
N SER A 188 -9.03 14.34 16.13
CA SER A 188 -8.36 15.51 15.55
C SER A 188 -8.26 15.41 14.02
N ALA A 189 -7.76 16.47 13.38
CA ALA A 189 -7.43 16.48 11.95
C ALA A 189 -6.06 15.82 11.62
N GLU A 190 -5.28 15.47 12.65
CA GLU A 190 -3.97 14.81 12.45
C GLU A 190 -4.12 13.43 11.78
N PRO A 191 -3.09 12.91 11.12
CA PRO A 191 -3.12 11.56 10.56
C PRO A 191 -3.52 10.50 11.59
N PHE A 192 -4.23 9.48 11.13
CA PHE A 192 -4.72 8.43 12.03
C PHE A 192 -3.58 7.57 12.59
N ASP A 193 -3.54 7.46 13.91
CA ASP A 193 -2.64 6.56 14.65
C ASP A 193 -3.41 5.29 15.06
N PRO A 194 -3.14 4.14 14.46
CA PRO A 194 -3.85 2.89 14.77
C PRO A 194 -3.51 2.32 16.15
N ASP A 195 -2.42 2.74 16.80
CA ASP A 195 -2.02 2.24 18.11
C ASP A 195 -2.80 2.93 19.25
N THR A 196 -3.18 4.18 19.03
CA THR A 196 -3.93 5.01 20.02
C THR A 196 -5.37 5.29 19.61
N PHE A 197 -5.76 4.93 18.40
CA PHE A 197 -7.05 5.26 17.77
C PHE A 197 -7.32 6.77 17.70
N THR A 198 -6.28 7.60 17.68
CA THR A 198 -6.38 9.06 17.56
C THR A 198 -6.15 9.50 16.12
N GLY A 199 -6.58 10.73 15.79
CA GLY A 199 -6.45 11.30 14.45
C GLY A 199 -7.67 11.06 13.56
N ASN A 200 -7.52 11.35 12.27
CA ASN A 200 -8.58 11.30 11.27
C ASN A 200 -8.59 9.97 10.52
N TRP A 201 -9.30 8.96 11.03
CA TRP A 201 -9.48 7.67 10.38
C TRP A 201 -10.37 7.72 9.12
N THR A 202 -11.05 8.84 8.85
CA THR A 202 -11.94 8.99 7.68
C THR A 202 -11.20 9.42 6.43
N GLU A 203 -9.95 9.86 6.56
CA GLU A 203 -9.14 10.37 5.47
C GLU A 203 -8.76 9.28 4.46
N GLY A 204 -8.73 9.63 3.18
CA GLY A 204 -8.25 8.77 2.10
C GLY A 204 -9.24 7.72 1.59
N TRP A 205 -10.38 7.46 2.28
CA TRP A 205 -11.35 6.45 1.85
C TRP A 205 -12.82 6.88 1.92
N THR A 206 -13.13 7.97 2.64
CA THR A 206 -14.51 8.47 2.72
C THR A 206 -14.77 9.52 1.64
N PHE A 207 -15.96 9.48 1.05
CA PHE A 207 -16.42 10.47 0.09
C PHE A 207 -17.14 11.62 0.80
N GLY A 208 -16.75 12.86 0.49
CA GLY A 208 -17.44 14.08 0.88
C GLY A 208 -17.24 14.55 2.33
N LEU A 209 -16.51 13.81 3.19
CA LEU A 209 -16.22 14.24 4.56
C LEU A 209 -15.00 15.13 4.67
N ASN A 210 -13.98 14.85 3.89
CA ASN A 210 -12.75 15.64 3.88
C ASN A 210 -12.80 16.69 2.76
N PRO A 211 -12.09 17.82 2.90
CA PRO A 211 -12.00 18.78 1.81
C PRO A 211 -11.50 18.10 0.55
N ASP A 212 -11.91 18.59 -0.61
CA ASP A 212 -11.22 18.25 -1.83
C ASP A 212 -9.74 18.60 -1.62
N PRO A 213 -8.80 17.67 -1.85
CA PRO A 213 -7.40 17.95 -1.64
C PRO A 213 -6.97 19.12 -2.52
N GLU A 214 -6.17 20.02 -1.95
CA GLU A 214 -5.58 21.14 -2.67
C GLU A 214 -4.11 20.85 -2.96
N CYS A 215 -3.61 21.35 -4.09
CA CYS A 215 -2.20 21.23 -4.43
C CYS A 215 -1.34 21.91 -3.35
N PRO A 216 -0.37 21.24 -2.71
CA PRO A 216 0.41 21.78 -1.59
C PRO A 216 1.47 22.81 -2.04
N THR A 217 1.01 23.91 -2.63
CA THR A 217 1.84 24.99 -3.22
C THR A 217 2.58 25.84 -2.18
N ASP A 218 2.41 25.60 -0.90
CA ASP A 218 3.23 26.11 0.19
C ASP A 218 4.64 25.49 0.20
N ASN A 219 4.81 24.29 -0.37
CA ASN A 219 6.13 23.71 -0.64
C ASN A 219 6.73 24.29 -1.93
N SER A 220 7.99 24.74 -1.88
CA SER A 220 8.66 25.42 -2.99
C SER A 220 8.91 24.55 -4.23
N ALA A 221 8.89 23.21 -4.08
CA ALA A 221 9.03 22.26 -5.17
C ALA A 221 7.69 21.97 -5.88
N VAL A 222 6.58 22.52 -5.38
CA VAL A 222 5.23 22.27 -5.89
C VAL A 222 4.67 23.51 -6.54
N SER A 223 4.08 23.35 -7.72
CA SER A 223 3.37 24.41 -8.42
C SER A 223 2.02 23.91 -8.94
N GLU A 224 1.06 24.83 -9.05
CA GLU A 224 -0.24 24.54 -9.66
C GLU A 224 -0.44 25.45 -10.88
N ALA A 225 -0.74 24.84 -12.00
CA ALA A 225 -1.10 25.55 -13.23
C ALA A 225 -2.18 24.74 -13.98
N ASP A 226 -3.23 25.44 -14.42
CA ASP A 226 -4.34 24.84 -15.20
C ASP A 226 -5.01 23.63 -14.52
N GLY A 227 -4.99 23.58 -13.17
CA GLY A 227 -5.52 22.46 -12.37
C GLY A 227 -4.58 21.24 -12.29
N GLN A 228 -3.35 21.37 -12.72
CA GLN A 228 -2.29 20.37 -12.57
C GLN A 228 -1.39 20.72 -11.38
N CYS A 229 -1.15 19.74 -10.51
CA CYS A 229 -0.20 19.82 -9.40
C CYS A 229 1.14 19.23 -9.82
N THR A 230 2.16 20.07 -10.00
CA THR A 230 3.45 19.66 -10.58
C THR A 230 4.57 19.77 -9.56
N LEU A 231 5.37 18.70 -9.44
CA LEU A 231 6.59 18.61 -8.63
C LEU A 231 7.80 18.84 -9.53
N THR A 232 8.75 19.69 -9.07
CA THR A 232 9.97 20.01 -9.81
C THR A 232 11.16 20.20 -8.88
N GLY A 233 12.36 19.79 -9.31
CA GLY A 233 13.62 20.06 -8.60
C GLY A 233 13.71 19.34 -7.26
N THR A 234 14.17 20.04 -6.21
CA THR A 234 14.44 19.42 -4.90
C THR A 234 13.39 19.80 -3.87
N ILE A 235 12.77 18.81 -3.25
CA ILE A 235 11.88 18.93 -2.10
C ILE A 235 12.76 19.08 -0.86
N THR A 236 12.87 20.28 -0.31
CA THR A 236 13.79 20.60 0.80
C THR A 236 13.11 20.63 2.18
N GLU A 237 11.82 20.41 2.24
CA GLU A 237 10.98 20.36 3.44
C GLU A 237 10.02 19.17 3.32
N ASP A 238 9.56 18.64 4.45
CA ASP A 238 8.62 17.53 4.46
C ASP A 238 7.39 17.85 3.60
N LEU A 239 6.97 16.88 2.77
CA LEU A 239 5.87 17.03 1.85
C LEU A 239 4.93 15.84 1.95
N ARG A 240 3.61 16.10 2.04
CA ARG A 240 2.57 15.07 1.95
C ARG A 240 1.76 15.24 0.68
N LEU A 241 1.62 14.15 -0.07
CA LEU A 241 0.78 14.05 -1.26
C LEU A 241 -0.53 13.35 -0.90
N GLN A 242 -1.65 14.06 -1.03
CA GLN A 242 -2.98 13.60 -0.65
C GLN A 242 -3.70 12.93 -1.83
N ALA A 243 -4.49 11.89 -1.55
CA ALA A 243 -5.32 11.23 -2.55
C ALA A 243 -6.37 12.16 -3.17
N GLY A 244 -6.74 11.90 -4.42
CA GLY A 244 -7.73 12.71 -5.16
C GLY A 244 -7.12 13.78 -6.07
N ILE A 245 -5.80 13.95 -6.04
CA ILE A 245 -5.02 14.78 -6.97
C ILE A 245 -4.01 13.88 -7.70
N ASP A 246 -3.82 14.13 -8.99
CA ASP A 246 -2.68 13.60 -9.73
C ASP A 246 -1.49 14.56 -9.58
N TYR A 247 -0.33 14.02 -9.20
CA TYR A 247 0.91 14.78 -9.07
C TYR A 247 1.84 14.48 -10.24
N PHE A 248 2.22 15.53 -10.97
CA PHE A 248 3.03 15.41 -12.18
C PHE A 248 4.51 15.67 -11.87
N LEU A 249 5.39 14.76 -12.28
CA LEU A 249 6.84 14.96 -12.20
C LEU A 249 7.33 15.65 -13.48
N ASP A 250 7.94 16.83 -13.36
CA ASP A 250 8.55 17.53 -14.48
C ASP A 250 10.10 17.45 -14.38
N GLY A 251 10.68 16.50 -15.12
CA GLY A 251 12.09 16.13 -15.04
C GLY A 251 12.45 15.40 -13.75
N GLY A 252 13.71 15.54 -13.31
CA GLY A 252 14.18 14.92 -12.07
C GLY A 252 13.65 15.64 -10.82
N VAL A 253 12.93 14.91 -9.96
CA VAL A 253 12.45 15.37 -8.65
C VAL A 253 13.21 14.64 -7.55
N PHE A 254 13.85 15.40 -6.66
CA PHE A 254 14.70 14.87 -5.59
C PHE A 254 14.08 15.14 -4.23
N VAL A 255 13.95 14.11 -3.40
CA VAL A 255 13.53 14.24 -2.00
C VAL A 255 14.78 14.52 -1.17
N GLY A 256 14.95 15.77 -0.74
CA GLY A 256 16.11 16.28 -0.03
C GLY A 256 17.38 16.43 -0.88
N ASP A 257 18.37 17.09 -0.31
CA ASP A 257 19.72 17.14 -0.85
C ASP A 257 20.49 15.84 -0.47
N ASP A 258 21.53 15.49 -1.23
CA ASP A 258 22.44 14.40 -0.84
C ASP A 258 23.28 14.82 0.39
N LEU A 259 23.03 14.22 1.52
CA LEU A 259 23.72 14.49 2.77
C LEU A 259 24.98 13.63 2.98
N GLY A 260 25.45 12.94 1.95
CA GLY A 260 26.71 12.21 1.92
C GLY A 260 26.68 10.84 2.58
N PRO A 261 27.82 10.10 2.51
CA PRO A 261 27.89 8.68 2.91
C PRO A 261 27.99 8.43 4.42
N ASP A 262 28.26 9.47 5.23
CA ASP A 262 28.46 9.37 6.67
C ASP A 262 27.33 10.08 7.42
N ALA A 263 26.45 9.30 8.06
CA ALA A 263 25.29 9.83 8.79
C ALA A 263 25.70 10.62 10.06
N ASP A 264 26.86 10.31 10.64
CA ASP A 264 27.39 11.03 11.83
C ASP A 264 28.02 12.38 11.47
N ASN A 265 28.41 12.56 10.20
CA ASN A 265 29.00 13.79 9.68
C ASN A 265 28.38 14.16 8.32
N PRO A 266 27.08 14.52 8.28
CA PRO A 266 26.40 14.78 7.03
C PRO A 266 26.97 16.04 6.33
N LEU A 267 26.85 16.05 5.00
CA LEU A 267 27.14 17.24 4.19
C LEU A 267 26.11 18.35 4.48
N GLU A 268 26.42 19.59 4.10
CA GLU A 268 25.45 20.68 4.16
C GLU A 268 24.32 20.45 3.16
N GLY A 269 23.08 20.60 3.59
CA GLY A 269 21.88 20.39 2.78
C GLY A 269 20.64 20.19 3.65
N SER A 270 19.51 19.95 3.00
CA SER A 270 18.22 19.70 3.63
C SER A 270 17.84 18.23 3.49
N SER A 271 17.48 17.58 4.58
CA SER A 271 16.72 16.33 4.50
C SER A 271 15.23 16.64 4.35
N ALA A 272 14.48 15.76 3.71
CA ALA A 272 13.04 15.85 3.61
C ALA A 272 12.40 14.46 3.71
N THR A 273 11.16 14.43 4.16
CA THR A 273 10.30 13.25 4.14
C THR A 273 9.17 13.46 3.12
N LEU A 274 9.09 12.58 2.14
CA LEU A 274 7.96 12.52 1.23
C LEU A 274 6.96 11.47 1.72
N THR A 275 5.78 11.92 2.15
CA THR A 275 4.68 11.04 2.54
C THR A 275 3.62 11.00 1.44
N ILE A 276 3.25 9.80 1.00
CA ILE A 276 2.29 9.59 -0.08
C ILE A 276 1.12 8.79 0.47
N ASP A 277 -0.08 9.37 0.42
CA ASP A 277 -1.29 8.75 0.94
C ASP A 277 -1.78 7.59 0.05
N PRO A 278 -2.53 6.62 0.60
CA PRO A 278 -3.14 5.57 -0.19
C PRO A 278 -4.00 6.11 -1.34
N GLY A 279 -3.84 5.54 -2.54
CA GLY A 279 -4.61 5.91 -3.73
C GLY A 279 -4.12 7.16 -4.47
N VAL A 280 -2.99 7.73 -4.08
CA VAL A 280 -2.32 8.79 -4.83
C VAL A 280 -1.79 8.25 -6.16
N ARG A 281 -1.88 9.08 -7.21
CA ARG A 281 -1.25 8.81 -8.50
C ARG A 281 -0.18 9.85 -8.79
N ILE A 282 1.03 9.38 -9.10
CA ILE A 282 2.18 10.17 -9.51
C ILE A 282 2.45 9.88 -10.98
N VAL A 283 2.60 10.95 -11.78
CA VAL A 283 2.64 10.87 -13.24
C VAL A 283 3.94 11.47 -13.75
N GLY A 284 4.83 10.66 -14.30
CA GLY A 284 5.98 11.13 -15.08
C GLY A 284 5.52 11.80 -16.37
N THR A 285 5.98 13.02 -16.65
CA THR A 285 5.54 13.79 -17.83
C THR A 285 6.36 13.47 -19.08
N SER A 286 7.51 12.83 -18.92
CA SER A 286 8.46 12.50 -19.98
C SER A 286 9.39 11.36 -19.55
N THR A 287 10.16 10.83 -20.47
CA THR A 287 11.13 9.74 -20.22
C THR A 287 12.27 10.12 -19.28
N ASP A 288 12.56 11.40 -19.08
CA ASP A 288 13.53 11.92 -18.12
C ASP A 288 12.91 12.30 -16.75
N SER A 289 11.61 12.04 -16.57
CA SER A 289 10.96 12.22 -15.27
C SER A 289 11.33 11.07 -14.34
N ILE A 290 12.08 11.39 -13.27
CA ILE A 290 12.45 10.45 -12.21
C ILE A 290 12.07 11.01 -10.84
N LEU A 291 11.75 10.12 -9.90
CA LEU A 291 11.67 10.47 -8.47
C LEU A 291 12.84 9.84 -7.73
N VAL A 292 13.67 10.67 -7.12
CA VAL A 292 14.88 10.23 -6.41
C VAL A 292 14.75 10.55 -4.92
N VAL A 293 14.93 9.55 -4.06
CA VAL A 293 15.11 9.77 -2.63
C VAL A 293 16.61 9.87 -2.35
N SER A 294 17.09 11.06 -2.00
CA SER A 294 18.52 11.31 -1.74
C SER A 294 18.96 10.77 -0.39
N ARG A 295 20.27 10.46 -0.23
CA ARG A 295 20.83 9.96 1.02
C ARG A 295 20.50 10.87 2.21
N GLY A 296 19.89 10.31 3.26
CA GLY A 296 19.49 11.03 4.47
C GLY A 296 18.09 11.62 4.42
N SER A 297 17.35 11.38 3.35
CA SER A 297 15.92 11.67 3.21
C SER A 297 15.10 10.40 3.17
N GLN A 298 13.77 10.51 3.22
CA GLN A 298 12.89 9.35 3.32
C GLN A 298 11.65 9.47 2.43
N ILE A 299 11.13 8.32 1.99
CA ILE A 299 9.83 8.19 1.36
C ILE A 299 8.95 7.25 2.18
N PHE A 300 7.73 7.66 2.49
CA PHE A 300 6.69 6.80 3.04
C PHE A 300 5.51 6.72 2.08
N ALA A 301 5.56 5.75 1.19
CA ALA A 301 4.48 5.43 0.27
C ALA A 301 3.70 4.24 0.83
N ASN A 302 2.66 4.52 1.62
CA ASN A 302 1.90 3.52 2.34
C ASN A 302 0.50 3.36 1.72
N GLY A 303 0.42 2.68 0.59
CA GLY A 303 -0.84 2.28 -0.03
C GLY A 303 -1.58 1.18 0.74
N THR A 304 -2.71 0.75 0.20
CA THR A 304 -3.49 -0.39 0.71
C THR A 304 -3.96 -1.27 -0.44
N VAL A 305 -4.42 -2.48 -0.15
CA VAL A 305 -5.02 -3.37 -1.16
C VAL A 305 -6.13 -2.67 -1.98
N SER A 306 -6.98 -1.86 -1.33
CA SER A 306 -8.10 -1.17 -1.99
C SER A 306 -7.74 0.20 -2.57
N ALA A 307 -6.57 0.73 -2.23
CA ALA A 307 -6.09 2.03 -2.67
C ALA A 307 -4.55 1.99 -2.81
N PRO A 308 -4.02 1.23 -3.78
CA PRO A 308 -2.58 1.23 -4.05
C PRO A 308 -2.12 2.60 -4.53
N ILE A 309 -0.85 2.90 -4.38
CA ILE A 309 -0.22 4.11 -4.89
C ILE A 309 0.34 3.80 -6.27
N ASP A 310 -0.02 4.61 -7.27
CA ASP A 310 0.39 4.42 -8.65
C ASP A 310 1.44 5.42 -9.09
N PHE A 311 2.55 4.93 -9.61
CA PHE A 311 3.51 5.69 -10.39
C PHE A 311 3.35 5.27 -11.85
N VAL A 312 2.98 6.19 -12.71
CA VAL A 312 2.67 5.95 -14.13
C VAL A 312 3.29 7.05 -15.00
N GLY A 313 3.19 6.93 -16.31
CA GLY A 313 3.64 7.96 -17.24
C GLY A 313 2.54 8.50 -18.16
N ILE A 314 2.93 9.45 -19.02
CA ILE A 314 2.08 9.97 -20.10
C ILE A 314 2.40 9.22 -21.39
N LYS A 315 1.38 8.62 -21.98
CA LYS A 315 1.48 7.91 -23.27
C LYS A 315 1.78 8.84 -24.44
N ALA A 316 2.23 8.30 -25.54
CA ALA A 316 2.56 9.05 -26.76
C ALA A 316 1.38 9.88 -27.33
N ASN A 317 0.13 9.53 -27.01
CA ASN A 317 -1.05 10.27 -27.39
C ASN A 317 -1.37 11.47 -26.46
N GLY A 318 -0.58 11.65 -25.38
CA GLY A 318 -0.74 12.72 -24.40
C GLY A 318 -1.70 12.39 -23.24
N GLU A 319 -2.21 11.18 -23.17
CA GLU A 319 -3.05 10.72 -22.05
C GLU A 319 -2.20 10.06 -20.96
N VAL A 320 -2.61 10.16 -19.72
CA VAL A 320 -2.04 9.39 -18.59
C VAL A 320 -2.39 7.92 -18.80
N LEU A 321 -1.44 7.01 -18.52
CA LEU A 321 -1.68 5.57 -18.55
C LEU A 321 -2.85 5.21 -17.64
N ASP A 322 -3.80 4.43 -18.16
CA ASP A 322 -4.95 3.95 -17.38
C ASP A 322 -4.68 2.51 -16.89
N VAL A 323 -4.45 2.38 -15.59
CA VAL A 323 -4.20 1.08 -14.94
C VAL A 323 -5.37 0.09 -15.05
N ASN A 324 -6.53 0.55 -15.50
CA ASN A 324 -7.72 -0.30 -15.72
C ASN A 324 -7.94 -0.65 -17.20
N ASP A 325 -7.19 -0.06 -18.15
CA ASP A 325 -7.27 -0.44 -19.57
C ASP A 325 -6.30 -1.60 -19.83
N PRO A 326 -6.79 -2.80 -20.17
CA PRO A 326 -5.94 -3.92 -20.52
C PRO A 326 -4.94 -3.65 -21.66
N THR A 327 -5.27 -2.72 -22.58
CA THR A 327 -4.38 -2.38 -23.68
C THR A 327 -3.18 -1.60 -23.19
N ASP A 328 -3.40 -0.58 -22.34
CA ASP A 328 -2.34 0.20 -21.72
C ASP A 328 -1.43 -0.72 -20.88
N ILE A 329 -2.04 -1.58 -20.04
CA ILE A 329 -1.32 -2.53 -19.19
C ILE A 329 -0.48 -3.52 -19.98
N VAL A 330 -0.87 -3.93 -21.17
CA VAL A 330 -0.11 -4.93 -21.94
C VAL A 330 0.97 -4.28 -22.81
N LEU A 331 0.77 -3.04 -23.30
CA LEU A 331 1.59 -2.48 -24.37
C LEU A 331 2.48 -1.31 -23.98
N GLU A 332 2.14 -0.56 -22.93
CA GLU A 332 2.89 0.68 -22.59
C GLU A 332 4.08 0.37 -21.68
N SER A 333 5.29 0.68 -22.13
CA SER A 333 6.56 0.64 -21.38
C SER A 333 7.40 1.86 -21.73
N GLY A 334 8.45 2.18 -20.96
CA GLY A 334 9.43 3.22 -21.28
C GLY A 334 8.88 4.63 -21.38
N ILE A 335 7.72 4.94 -20.78
CA ILE A 335 7.07 6.25 -20.93
C ILE A 335 7.47 7.28 -19.87
N TRP A 336 8.20 6.86 -18.84
CA TRP A 336 8.83 7.71 -17.82
C TRP A 336 10.03 7.02 -17.20
N GLY A 337 10.86 7.72 -16.41
CA GLY A 337 12.15 7.19 -15.97
C GLY A 337 12.09 6.13 -14.87
N GLY A 338 11.41 6.39 -13.76
CA GLY A 338 11.35 5.42 -12.66
C GLY A 338 11.55 6.02 -11.26
N LEU A 339 11.56 5.13 -10.25
CA LEU A 339 11.75 5.46 -8.84
C LEU A 339 13.14 5.01 -8.36
N ILE A 340 13.93 5.94 -7.82
CA ILE A 340 15.29 5.67 -7.36
C ILE A 340 15.41 5.99 -5.87
N VAL A 341 16.04 5.10 -5.11
CA VAL A 341 16.30 5.29 -3.68
C VAL A 341 17.80 5.17 -3.42
N ASN A 342 18.42 6.27 -2.99
CA ASN A 342 19.83 6.34 -2.64
C ASN A 342 20.02 6.19 -1.13
N GLY A 343 20.70 5.14 -0.71
CA GLY A 343 21.01 4.85 0.69
C GLY A 343 22.50 4.95 1.01
N ARG A 344 22.83 4.74 2.30
CA ARG A 344 24.18 4.81 2.87
C ARG A 344 24.79 3.46 3.24
N ALA A 345 24.18 2.35 2.82
CA ALA A 345 24.73 1.03 3.09
C ALA A 345 25.96 0.73 2.21
N GLN A 346 26.72 -0.28 2.60
CA GLN A 346 27.96 -0.65 1.93
C GLN A 346 27.69 -1.22 0.53
N ILE A 347 28.47 -0.76 -0.43
CA ILE A 347 28.57 -1.29 -1.78
C ILE A 347 29.99 -1.77 -2.07
N ASN A 348 30.20 -2.60 -3.09
CA ASN A 348 31.54 -3.05 -3.44
C ASN A 348 32.23 -2.21 -4.54
N ALA A 349 31.55 -1.23 -5.09
CA ALA A 349 32.12 -0.24 -6.01
C ALA A 349 32.97 0.84 -5.32
N GLY A 350 33.09 0.82 -4.01
CA GLY A 350 33.84 1.78 -3.20
C GLY A 350 33.06 2.26 -1.99
N LEU A 351 33.41 3.42 -1.42
CA LEU A 351 32.62 4.04 -0.35
C LEU A 351 31.30 4.57 -0.89
N GLU A 352 31.38 5.19 -2.07
CA GLU A 352 30.25 5.76 -2.81
C GLU A 352 30.53 5.72 -4.31
N THR A 353 29.48 5.75 -5.11
CA THR A 353 29.54 5.86 -6.57
C THR A 353 28.37 6.67 -7.10
N GLU A 354 28.39 7.04 -8.38
CA GLU A 354 27.31 7.76 -9.05
C GLU A 354 26.30 6.78 -9.62
N GLY A 355 25.02 7.07 -9.42
CA GLY A 355 23.93 6.29 -9.97
C GLY A 355 23.59 6.66 -11.41
N GLU A 356 22.85 5.80 -12.05
CA GLU A 356 22.41 5.94 -13.42
C GLU A 356 21.42 7.09 -13.60
N GLY A 357 21.27 7.57 -14.83
CA GLY A 357 20.31 8.62 -15.17
C GLY A 357 20.53 9.95 -14.47
N GLY A 358 21.70 10.18 -13.83
CA GLY A 358 21.95 11.39 -13.05
C GLY A 358 21.21 11.39 -11.70
N SER A 359 20.89 10.23 -11.16
CA SER A 359 20.19 10.03 -9.88
C SER A 359 21.00 10.44 -8.65
N GLY A 360 22.27 10.81 -8.82
CA GLY A 360 23.16 11.28 -7.76
C GLY A 360 24.02 10.17 -7.14
N LEU A 361 24.68 10.50 -6.02
CA LEU A 361 25.60 9.59 -5.34
C LEU A 361 24.86 8.68 -4.35
N TYR A 362 25.35 7.44 -4.22
CA TYR A 362 24.85 6.46 -3.24
C TYR A 362 25.99 5.64 -2.61
N GLY A 363 25.65 4.88 -1.58
CA GLY A 363 26.60 4.10 -0.80
C GLY A 363 27.11 4.86 0.43
N GLY A 364 27.80 4.12 1.28
CA GLY A 364 28.34 4.59 2.57
C GLY A 364 28.84 3.44 3.41
N SER A 365 28.62 3.51 4.71
CA SER A 365 29.06 2.49 5.68
C SER A 365 27.99 2.11 6.70
N ASP A 366 26.76 2.57 6.53
CA ASP A 366 25.63 2.29 7.42
C ASP A 366 24.67 1.26 6.82
N ASP A 367 24.92 -0.01 7.10
CA ASP A 367 24.05 -1.11 6.66
C ASP A 367 22.65 -1.09 7.33
N THR A 368 22.41 -0.19 8.29
CA THR A 368 21.11 0.02 8.96
C THR A 368 20.37 1.26 8.47
N ASP A 369 20.91 1.94 7.46
CA ASP A 369 20.31 3.11 6.84
C ASP A 369 18.82 2.87 6.49
N ASN A 370 18.02 3.92 6.66
CA ASN A 370 16.57 3.86 6.50
C ASN A 370 16.10 4.99 5.58
N SER A 371 15.78 4.64 4.36
CA SER A 371 15.22 5.54 3.35
C SER A 371 13.68 5.56 3.34
N GLY A 372 13.01 4.90 4.30
CA GLY A 372 11.56 4.91 4.46
C GLY A 372 10.89 3.56 4.16
N ARG A 373 9.70 3.64 3.55
CA ARG A 373 8.86 2.47 3.29
C ARG A 373 8.09 2.57 1.99
N LEU A 374 8.04 1.49 1.23
CA LEU A 374 7.15 1.28 0.09
C LEU A 374 6.20 0.11 0.40
N SER A 375 4.89 0.35 0.38
CA SER A 375 3.88 -0.67 0.64
C SER A 375 2.65 -0.47 -0.23
N PHE A 376 2.19 -1.51 -0.92
CA PHE A 376 1.13 -1.43 -1.95
C PHE A 376 1.38 -0.31 -2.96
N VAL A 377 2.58 -0.31 -3.51
CA VAL A 377 3.04 0.62 -4.55
C VAL A 377 3.11 -0.12 -5.89
N ARG A 378 2.65 0.54 -6.95
CA ARG A 378 2.79 0.06 -8.33
C ARG A 378 3.60 1.08 -9.15
N VAL A 379 4.66 0.62 -9.78
CA VAL A 379 5.48 1.36 -10.76
C VAL A 379 5.21 0.77 -12.13
N ILE A 380 4.62 1.54 -13.03
CA ILE A 380 4.06 1.03 -14.28
C ILE A 380 4.57 1.84 -15.47
N GLY A 381 5.05 1.15 -16.51
CA GLY A 381 5.50 1.75 -17.75
C GLY A 381 6.75 2.62 -17.61
N ALA A 382 7.58 2.31 -16.61
CA ALA A 382 8.84 3.03 -16.35
C ALA A 382 10.00 2.45 -17.19
N GLY A 383 11.21 2.90 -16.88
CA GLY A 383 12.44 2.51 -17.57
C GLY A 383 12.68 3.32 -18.84
N PHE A 384 13.91 3.67 -19.11
CA PHE A 384 14.24 4.34 -20.35
C PHE A 384 15.75 4.28 -20.61
N GLU A 385 16.15 3.76 -21.75
CA GLU A 385 17.54 3.80 -22.19
C GLU A 385 17.96 5.26 -22.54
N ILE A 386 18.75 5.87 -21.66
CA ILE A 386 19.32 7.22 -21.89
C ILE A 386 20.45 7.14 -22.91
N THR A 387 21.33 6.18 -22.71
CA THR A 387 22.42 5.77 -23.65
C THR A 387 22.74 4.31 -23.36
N PRO A 388 23.28 3.53 -24.30
CA PRO A 388 23.74 2.16 -24.02
C PRO A 388 24.56 2.08 -22.72
N GLU A 389 24.25 1.15 -21.85
CA GLU A 389 24.84 0.95 -20.51
C GLU A 389 24.56 2.11 -19.51
N ASN A 390 23.47 2.87 -19.70
CA ASN A 390 22.97 3.89 -18.77
C ASN A 390 21.46 4.00 -18.95
N GLU A 391 20.79 3.08 -18.38
CA GLU A 391 19.36 2.85 -18.43
C GLU A 391 18.70 3.24 -17.10
N LEU A 392 17.39 3.39 -17.10
CA LEU A 392 16.60 3.66 -15.90
C LEU A 392 15.72 2.47 -15.60
N ASN A 393 15.88 1.91 -14.42
CA ASN A 393 15.10 0.79 -13.92
C ASN A 393 13.70 1.22 -13.47
N GLY A 394 12.77 0.29 -13.35
CA GLY A 394 11.48 0.53 -12.71
C GLY A 394 11.66 1.05 -11.29
N ILE A 395 12.42 0.30 -10.48
CA ILE A 395 12.89 0.74 -9.16
C ILE A 395 14.39 0.43 -9.04
N ALA A 396 15.21 1.46 -8.85
CA ALA A 396 16.63 1.30 -8.51
C ALA A 396 16.85 1.51 -7.00
N LEU A 397 17.41 0.50 -6.32
CA LEU A 397 17.72 0.53 -4.89
C LEU A 397 19.24 0.60 -4.69
N GLN A 398 19.77 1.81 -4.62
CA GLN A 398 21.20 2.12 -4.69
C GLN A 398 21.80 2.27 -3.29
N GLY A 399 22.54 1.27 -2.81
CA GLY A 399 23.15 1.25 -1.49
C GLY A 399 22.14 1.37 -0.34
N VAL A 400 20.96 0.80 -0.50
CA VAL A 400 19.86 0.92 0.48
C VAL A 400 20.08 -0.05 1.64
N GLY A 401 19.91 0.47 2.86
CA GLY A 401 20.12 -0.28 4.10
C GLY A 401 18.91 -1.08 4.59
N SER A 402 19.16 -1.97 5.56
CA SER A 402 18.16 -2.89 6.12
C SER A 402 17.08 -2.20 6.97
N GLY A 403 17.22 -0.90 7.25
CA GLY A 403 16.19 -0.10 7.91
C GLY A 403 15.03 0.29 6.98
N THR A 404 15.23 0.21 5.67
CA THR A 404 14.20 0.49 4.65
C THR A 404 13.31 -0.73 4.47
N GLU A 405 12.00 -0.49 4.33
CA GLU A 405 11.00 -1.55 4.21
C GLU A 405 10.35 -1.56 2.82
N LEU A 406 10.43 -2.71 2.13
CA LEU A 406 9.71 -2.98 0.89
C LEU A 406 8.76 -4.15 1.12
N ASP A 407 7.44 -3.89 1.00
CA ASP A 407 6.42 -4.92 1.16
C ASP A 407 5.22 -4.66 0.26
N SER A 408 4.84 -5.64 -0.56
CA SER A 408 3.74 -5.50 -1.50
C SER A 408 4.01 -4.40 -2.54
N VAL A 409 5.06 -4.58 -3.33
CA VAL A 409 5.46 -3.67 -4.41
C VAL A 409 5.34 -4.39 -5.74
N GLN A 410 4.72 -3.73 -6.72
CA GLN A 410 4.67 -4.21 -8.11
C GLN A 410 5.41 -3.27 -9.05
N ILE A 411 6.23 -3.84 -9.93
CA ILE A 411 6.77 -3.18 -11.12
C ILE A 411 6.15 -3.86 -12.33
N HIS A 412 5.73 -3.07 -13.30
CA HIS A 412 5.02 -3.60 -14.46
C HIS A 412 5.40 -2.88 -15.76
N ASN A 413 5.73 -3.66 -16.79
CA ASN A 413 6.15 -3.18 -18.11
C ASN A 413 7.24 -2.11 -18.01
N ASN A 414 8.39 -2.49 -17.53
CA ASN A 414 9.57 -1.63 -17.55
C ASN A 414 10.37 -1.86 -18.83
N ASP A 415 11.00 -0.81 -19.38
CA ASP A 415 11.76 -0.85 -20.64
C ASP A 415 13.22 -1.28 -20.43
N ASP A 416 13.58 -1.55 -19.20
CA ASP A 416 14.85 -2.04 -18.68
C ASP A 416 14.55 -3.00 -17.52
N ASP A 417 15.38 -3.07 -16.46
CA ASP A 417 15.11 -3.92 -15.31
C ASP A 417 13.85 -3.55 -14.55
N GLY A 418 13.12 -4.55 -14.08
CA GLY A 418 12.00 -4.33 -13.20
C GLY A 418 12.45 -3.69 -11.89
N ILE A 419 13.32 -4.36 -11.15
CA ILE A 419 13.92 -3.85 -9.92
C ILE A 419 15.39 -4.27 -9.85
N GLU A 420 16.28 -3.30 -9.61
CA GLU A 420 17.70 -3.57 -9.46
C GLU A 420 18.22 -3.13 -8.08
N PHE A 421 19.07 -3.98 -7.49
CA PHE A 421 19.70 -3.80 -6.20
C PHE A 421 21.21 -3.52 -6.34
N PHE A 422 21.60 -2.26 -6.30
CA PHE A 422 22.99 -1.82 -6.35
C PHE A 422 23.67 -1.88 -4.98
N GLY A 423 24.04 -3.07 -4.53
CA GLY A 423 24.66 -3.26 -3.22
C GLY A 423 23.68 -3.05 -2.05
N GLY A 424 24.22 -2.73 -0.87
CA GLY A 424 23.42 -2.60 0.33
C GLY A 424 22.90 -3.94 0.87
N ASN A 425 21.84 -3.87 1.68
CA ASN A 425 21.24 -5.04 2.33
C ASN A 425 19.75 -4.86 2.65
N VAL A 426 19.07 -4.04 1.88
CA VAL A 426 17.62 -3.89 1.95
C VAL A 426 16.93 -5.23 1.69
N ASN A 427 15.81 -5.45 2.36
CA ASN A 427 15.01 -6.67 2.21
C ASN A 427 13.68 -6.36 1.52
N ALA A 428 13.15 -7.33 0.76
CA ALA A 428 11.87 -7.20 0.06
C ALA A 428 10.93 -8.37 0.35
N LYS A 429 9.66 -8.07 0.60
CA LYS A 429 8.59 -9.06 0.70
C LYS A 429 7.46 -8.77 -0.28
N ARG A 430 6.82 -9.83 -0.77
CA ARG A 430 5.65 -9.72 -1.65
C ARG A 430 5.90 -8.84 -2.87
N LEU A 431 7.04 -9.09 -3.51
CA LEU A 431 7.45 -8.42 -4.73
C LEU A 431 6.76 -9.06 -5.94
N VAL A 432 6.23 -8.23 -6.81
CA VAL A 432 5.61 -8.65 -8.08
C VAL A 432 6.29 -7.90 -9.22
N VAL A 433 6.91 -8.61 -10.15
CA VAL A 433 7.47 -8.01 -11.37
C VAL A 433 6.80 -8.65 -12.58
N THR A 434 6.24 -7.83 -13.43
CA THR A 434 5.50 -8.31 -14.59
C THR A 434 5.89 -7.54 -15.84
N GLY A 435 6.49 -8.21 -16.81
CA GLY A 435 6.83 -7.63 -18.11
C GLY A 435 7.98 -6.62 -18.11
N ALA A 436 9.07 -6.87 -17.40
CA ALA A 436 10.33 -6.17 -17.64
C ALA A 436 10.88 -6.53 -19.02
N ASP A 437 11.50 -5.57 -19.72
CA ASP A 437 12.02 -5.76 -21.08
C ASP A 437 13.50 -6.19 -21.08
N ASP A 438 14.20 -6.02 -19.97
CA ASP A 438 15.46 -6.69 -19.65
C ASP A 438 15.23 -7.66 -18.49
N ASP A 439 15.92 -7.54 -17.37
CA ASP A 439 15.79 -8.46 -16.26
C ASP A 439 14.62 -8.09 -15.32
N SER A 440 13.92 -9.12 -14.83
CA SER A 440 12.83 -8.84 -13.90
C SER A 440 13.34 -8.45 -12.52
N VAL A 441 14.36 -9.12 -12.01
CA VAL A 441 15.04 -8.83 -10.73
C VAL A 441 16.54 -8.92 -10.94
N ASP A 442 17.24 -7.81 -10.87
CA ASP A 442 18.68 -7.79 -10.92
C ASP A 442 19.34 -7.40 -9.60
N TRP A 443 20.58 -7.84 -9.40
CA TRP A 443 21.44 -7.35 -8.33
C TRP A 443 22.90 -7.30 -8.74
N VAL A 444 23.54 -6.23 -8.32
CA VAL A 444 24.95 -5.94 -8.58
C VAL A 444 25.61 -5.34 -7.34
N GLN A 445 26.87 -5.06 -7.38
CA GLN A 445 27.61 -4.24 -6.41
C GLN A 445 27.54 -4.69 -4.95
N GLY A 446 27.32 -6.00 -4.71
CA GLY A 446 27.41 -6.56 -3.36
C GLY A 446 26.12 -6.49 -2.56
N TRP A 447 24.96 -6.63 -3.20
CA TRP A 447 23.69 -6.78 -2.46
C TRP A 447 23.67 -8.04 -1.60
N ARG A 448 23.24 -7.87 -0.33
CA ARG A 448 23.25 -8.92 0.70
C ARG A 448 21.91 -9.02 1.44
N GLY A 449 20.85 -8.55 0.81
CA GLY A 449 19.51 -8.58 1.37
C GLY A 449 18.84 -9.94 1.27
N ASN A 450 17.60 -9.99 1.73
CA ASN A 450 16.73 -11.15 1.63
C ASN A 450 15.45 -10.77 0.88
N ALA A 451 14.93 -11.71 0.09
CA ALA A 451 13.65 -11.52 -0.56
C ALA A 451 12.76 -12.76 -0.37
N GLN A 452 11.46 -12.54 -0.10
CA GLN A 452 10.50 -13.62 0.08
C GLN A 452 9.15 -13.28 -0.55
N PHE A 453 8.50 -14.30 -1.13
CA PHE A 453 7.25 -14.20 -1.86
C PHE A 453 7.38 -13.32 -3.10
N ILE A 454 8.17 -13.78 -4.06
CA ILE A 454 8.40 -13.09 -5.32
C ILE A 454 7.58 -13.75 -6.43
N THR A 455 6.83 -12.94 -7.17
CA THR A 455 6.11 -13.37 -8.37
C THR A 455 6.63 -12.61 -9.58
N VAL A 456 7.31 -13.29 -10.48
CA VAL A 456 7.74 -12.78 -11.79
C VAL A 456 6.90 -13.42 -12.88
N VAL A 457 6.39 -12.62 -13.80
CA VAL A 457 5.72 -13.10 -15.02
C VAL A 457 6.12 -12.23 -16.21
N SER A 458 6.88 -12.77 -17.12
CA SER A 458 7.28 -12.06 -18.33
C SER A 458 6.07 -11.81 -19.25
N ASN A 459 6.01 -10.63 -19.84
CA ASN A 459 4.97 -10.27 -20.80
C ASN A 459 5.44 -10.63 -22.23
N PRO A 460 4.82 -11.59 -22.93
CA PRO A 460 5.24 -12.00 -24.27
C PRO A 460 5.06 -10.93 -25.34
N ARG A 461 4.53 -9.76 -24.96
CA ARG A 461 4.40 -8.60 -25.85
C ARG A 461 5.56 -7.61 -25.74
N GLN A 462 6.42 -7.76 -24.75
CA GLN A 462 7.70 -7.07 -24.67
C GLN A 462 8.71 -7.75 -25.60
N SER A 463 9.58 -6.96 -26.21
CA SER A 463 10.38 -7.42 -27.35
C SER A 463 11.79 -7.86 -27.01
N ALA A 464 12.28 -7.50 -25.83
CA ALA A 464 13.65 -7.72 -25.40
C ALA A 464 13.76 -8.35 -24.00
N THR A 465 12.63 -8.90 -23.47
CA THR A 465 12.67 -9.61 -22.16
C THR A 465 13.84 -10.58 -22.13
N ASP A 466 14.75 -10.38 -21.19
CA ASP A 466 15.90 -11.24 -20.96
C ASP A 466 15.66 -12.17 -19.77
N SER A 467 16.22 -11.95 -18.61
CA SER A 467 16.15 -12.95 -17.54
C SER A 467 15.00 -12.71 -16.53
N GLY A 468 14.57 -13.80 -15.90
CA GLY A 468 13.72 -13.72 -14.72
C GLY A 468 14.49 -13.15 -13.52
N VAL A 469 15.76 -13.53 -13.43
CA VAL A 469 16.74 -13.01 -12.46
C VAL A 469 18.11 -12.96 -13.11
N GLU A 470 18.76 -11.81 -13.08
CA GLU A 470 20.21 -11.71 -13.27
C GLU A 470 20.88 -11.39 -11.92
N GLY A 471 22.12 -11.83 -11.72
CA GLY A 471 22.79 -11.51 -10.47
C GLY A 471 24.28 -11.58 -10.54
N ASP A 472 24.95 -10.45 -10.38
CA ASP A 472 26.38 -10.36 -10.47
C ASP A 472 27.07 -9.76 -9.22
N ASN A 473 28.38 -9.60 -9.31
CA ASN A 473 29.24 -9.01 -8.29
C ASN A 473 30.13 -7.92 -8.89
N LEU A 474 29.51 -6.93 -9.58
CA LEU A 474 30.18 -5.80 -10.24
C LEU A 474 31.14 -6.25 -11.36
N ASP A 475 30.81 -7.27 -12.15
CA ASP A 475 31.73 -7.85 -13.13
C ASP A 475 33.13 -8.19 -12.59
N GLN A 476 33.29 -8.22 -11.27
CA GLN A 476 34.53 -8.43 -10.54
C GLN A 476 34.33 -9.51 -9.48
N ALA A 477 34.65 -10.73 -9.82
CA ALA A 477 34.45 -11.90 -8.97
C ALA A 477 35.03 -11.80 -7.54
N ASP A 478 35.99 -10.91 -7.29
CA ASP A 478 36.64 -10.68 -6.01
C ASP A 478 36.25 -9.34 -5.33
N ALA A 479 35.30 -8.59 -5.91
CA ALA A 479 34.78 -7.37 -5.28
C ALA A 479 34.11 -7.67 -3.92
N THR A 480 34.30 -6.79 -2.96
CA THR A 480 33.79 -6.97 -1.58
C THR A 480 33.17 -5.68 -1.02
N PRO A 481 32.02 -5.78 -0.33
CA PRO A 481 31.27 -7.01 0.03
C PRO A 481 30.75 -7.75 -1.20
N ARG A 482 30.73 -9.07 -1.13
CA ARG A 482 30.25 -9.92 -2.22
C ARG A 482 28.73 -9.94 -2.25
N SER A 483 28.12 -9.88 -3.43
CA SER A 483 26.68 -10.14 -3.61
C SER A 483 26.35 -11.54 -3.07
N ASN A 484 25.35 -11.61 -2.16
CA ASN A 484 25.00 -12.86 -1.47
C ASN A 484 23.56 -12.82 -0.92
N PRO A 485 22.57 -12.62 -1.78
CA PRO A 485 21.17 -12.60 -1.34
C PRO A 485 20.63 -13.99 -1.00
N VAL A 486 19.53 -14.02 -0.22
CA VAL A 486 18.70 -15.21 -0.04
C VAL A 486 17.30 -14.94 -0.59
N ILE A 487 16.92 -15.70 -1.61
CA ILE A 487 15.60 -15.63 -2.25
C ILE A 487 14.80 -16.87 -1.88
N ALA A 488 13.63 -16.67 -1.27
CA ALA A 488 12.77 -17.77 -0.84
C ALA A 488 11.32 -17.60 -1.32
N ASN A 489 10.66 -18.72 -1.60
CA ASN A 489 9.26 -18.74 -2.04
C ASN A 489 9.01 -17.83 -3.26
N ALA A 490 9.62 -18.15 -4.38
CA ALA A 490 9.48 -17.39 -5.61
C ALA A 490 8.92 -18.23 -6.77
N VAL A 491 8.23 -17.57 -7.69
CA VAL A 491 7.84 -18.13 -8.99
C VAL A 491 8.31 -17.21 -10.10
N PHE A 492 9.01 -17.76 -11.06
CA PHE A 492 9.52 -17.10 -12.27
C PHE A 492 8.85 -17.75 -13.47
N VAL A 493 8.05 -16.97 -14.19
CA VAL A 493 7.23 -17.43 -15.31
C VAL A 493 7.67 -16.73 -16.57
N GLY A 494 8.38 -17.43 -17.41
CA GLY A 494 8.83 -16.93 -18.71
C GLY A 494 7.70 -16.81 -19.73
N PRO A 495 7.91 -16.07 -20.82
CA PRO A 495 6.88 -15.75 -21.81
C PRO A 495 6.34 -16.98 -22.55
N GLY A 496 7.13 -18.03 -22.69
CA GLY A 496 6.72 -19.31 -23.30
C GLY A 496 5.63 -20.06 -22.52
N GLN A 497 5.38 -19.69 -21.27
CA GLN A 497 4.25 -20.23 -20.50
C GLN A 497 2.90 -19.61 -20.93
N LEU A 498 2.93 -18.38 -21.46
CA LEU A 498 1.76 -17.67 -21.97
C LEU A 498 1.60 -17.86 -23.48
N ASP A 499 2.69 -17.90 -24.23
CA ASP A 499 2.71 -18.11 -25.69
C ASP A 499 3.59 -19.32 -26.04
N GLU A 500 2.96 -20.47 -26.31
CA GLU A 500 3.64 -21.72 -26.68
C GLU A 500 4.43 -21.63 -28.01
N THR A 501 4.32 -20.52 -28.76
CA THR A 501 5.10 -20.31 -29.98
C THR A 501 6.48 -19.68 -29.75
N ILE A 502 6.75 -19.24 -28.52
CA ILE A 502 8.05 -18.70 -28.13
C ILE A 502 9.03 -19.86 -27.89
N ASP A 503 10.11 -19.83 -28.65
CA ASP A 503 11.19 -20.81 -28.61
C ASP A 503 12.54 -20.11 -28.93
N ALA A 504 13.63 -20.86 -29.01
CA ALA A 504 14.97 -20.36 -29.27
C ALA A 504 15.17 -19.56 -30.59
N GLU A 505 14.15 -19.51 -31.48
CA GLU A 505 14.22 -18.71 -32.70
C GLU A 505 13.65 -17.29 -32.49
N ASN A 506 12.94 -17.04 -31.39
CA ASN A 506 12.25 -15.77 -31.11
C ASN A 506 13.11 -14.77 -30.34
N ASP A 507 14.10 -15.23 -29.57
CA ASP A 507 14.99 -14.43 -28.72
C ASP A 507 14.20 -13.52 -27.76
N ILE A 508 13.21 -14.08 -27.07
CA ILE A 508 12.35 -13.41 -26.09
C ILE A 508 12.29 -14.24 -24.81
N GLY A 509 12.72 -13.66 -23.71
CA GLY A 509 12.78 -14.34 -22.41
C GLY A 509 13.95 -15.34 -22.37
N GLY A 510 15.15 -14.83 -22.21
CA GLY A 510 16.39 -15.60 -22.15
C GLY A 510 16.39 -16.63 -21.03
N GLU A 511 17.10 -16.35 -19.96
CA GLU A 511 17.24 -17.26 -18.83
C GLU A 511 16.18 -17.04 -17.75
N GLY A 512 15.76 -18.11 -17.10
CA GLY A 512 14.94 -18.00 -15.92
C GLY A 512 15.71 -17.47 -14.70
N LEU A 513 16.90 -18.02 -14.47
CA LEU A 513 17.83 -17.62 -13.42
C LEU A 513 19.25 -17.58 -14.00
N HIS A 514 19.90 -16.41 -13.96
CA HIS A 514 21.24 -16.16 -14.51
C HIS A 514 22.21 -15.55 -13.48
N PRO A 515 22.67 -16.28 -12.47
CA PRO A 515 23.74 -15.80 -11.60
C PRO A 515 25.10 -15.93 -12.27
N ARG A 516 25.90 -14.83 -12.20
CA ARG A 516 27.20 -14.72 -12.90
C ARG A 516 28.25 -13.92 -12.13
N ALA A 517 29.40 -13.67 -12.74
CA ALA A 517 30.46 -12.73 -12.34
C ALA A 517 30.85 -12.79 -10.84
N GLY A 518 30.86 -14.02 -10.27
CA GLY A 518 31.28 -14.22 -8.89
C GLY A 518 30.24 -13.89 -7.83
N SER A 519 28.98 -13.68 -8.19
CA SER A 519 27.89 -13.59 -7.23
C SER A 519 27.82 -14.84 -6.36
N ALA A 520 27.46 -14.70 -5.10
CA ALA A 520 26.99 -15.77 -4.25
C ALA A 520 25.49 -15.58 -3.99
N GLY A 521 24.82 -16.59 -3.44
CA GLY A 521 23.43 -16.49 -3.10
C GLY A 521 22.76 -17.83 -2.86
N ARG A 522 21.47 -17.76 -2.51
CA ARG A 522 20.71 -18.98 -2.27
C ARG A 522 19.27 -18.85 -2.74
N PHE A 523 18.82 -19.82 -3.53
CA PHE A 523 17.43 -19.97 -3.94
C PHE A 523 16.78 -21.11 -3.18
N VAL A 524 15.64 -20.83 -2.53
CA VAL A 524 14.93 -21.78 -1.69
C VAL A 524 13.44 -21.76 -2.00
N ASN A 525 12.86 -22.93 -2.26
CA ASN A 525 11.42 -23.05 -2.57
C ASN A 525 11.01 -22.24 -3.82
N THR A 526 11.77 -22.29 -4.91
CA THR A 526 11.46 -21.57 -6.13
C THR A 526 10.89 -22.46 -7.23
N VAL A 527 10.11 -21.86 -8.11
CA VAL A 527 9.59 -22.48 -9.34
C VAL A 527 9.99 -21.60 -10.51
N THR A 528 10.66 -22.16 -11.52
CA THR A 528 11.06 -21.45 -12.75
C THR A 528 10.52 -22.23 -13.94
N VAL A 529 9.73 -21.59 -14.77
CA VAL A 529 9.01 -22.23 -15.89
C VAL A 529 8.91 -21.33 -17.12
N GLY A 530 8.93 -21.92 -18.30
CA GLY A 530 8.53 -21.27 -19.55
C GLY A 530 9.55 -20.27 -20.14
N TYR A 531 10.80 -20.26 -19.69
CA TYR A 531 11.92 -19.57 -20.34
C TYR A 531 12.43 -20.48 -21.47
N ASN A 532 11.75 -20.42 -22.62
CA ASN A 532 11.87 -21.39 -23.69
C ASN A 532 12.84 -20.96 -24.79
N SER A 533 13.28 -19.71 -24.80
CA SER A 533 14.28 -19.24 -25.77
C SER A 533 15.68 -19.71 -25.41
N GLU A 534 16.00 -19.79 -24.12
CA GLU A 534 17.29 -20.29 -23.66
C GLU A 534 17.17 -21.33 -22.55
N PHE A 535 17.35 -20.98 -21.27
CA PHE A 535 17.42 -21.95 -20.17
C PHE A 535 16.53 -21.56 -18.99
N CYS A 536 16.07 -22.54 -18.21
CA CYS A 536 15.55 -22.25 -16.88
C CYS A 536 16.64 -21.76 -15.91
N LEU A 537 17.88 -22.26 -16.06
CA LEU A 537 19.01 -21.93 -15.21
C LEU A 537 20.32 -21.93 -16.02
N GLU A 538 20.99 -20.81 -16.03
CA GLU A 538 22.39 -20.67 -16.43
C GLU A 538 23.23 -20.18 -15.24
N ILE A 539 24.44 -20.65 -15.09
CA ILE A 539 25.43 -20.17 -14.12
C ILE A 539 26.70 -19.87 -14.85
N ASP A 540 27.02 -18.61 -15.00
CA ASP A 540 28.27 -18.20 -15.61
C ASP A 540 29.42 -18.03 -14.61
N ASP A 541 30.64 -17.99 -15.10
CA ASP A 541 31.86 -17.86 -14.28
C ASP A 541 31.90 -18.87 -13.12
N GLN A 542 31.47 -20.09 -13.35
CA GLN A 542 31.21 -21.13 -12.35
C GLN A 542 32.37 -21.40 -11.39
N ALA A 543 33.60 -21.07 -11.76
CA ALA A 543 34.78 -21.20 -10.88
C ALA A 543 34.75 -20.23 -9.69
N VAL A 544 33.96 -19.15 -9.76
CA VAL A 544 33.91 -18.06 -8.79
C VAL A 544 32.47 -17.73 -8.35
N THR A 545 31.48 -18.01 -9.17
CA THR A 545 30.05 -17.87 -8.85
C THR A 545 29.60 -19.01 -7.93
N ASP A 546 28.91 -18.73 -6.81
CA ASP A 546 28.64 -19.70 -5.75
C ASP A 546 27.19 -19.62 -5.27
N ILE A 547 26.30 -20.27 -6.01
CA ILE A 547 24.86 -20.29 -5.75
C ILE A 547 24.43 -21.64 -5.19
N GLU A 548 23.60 -21.63 -4.15
CA GLU A 548 22.98 -22.79 -3.53
C GLU A 548 21.50 -22.90 -3.89
N PHE A 549 21.02 -24.12 -4.08
CA PHE A 549 19.64 -24.43 -4.46
C PHE A 549 19.04 -25.47 -3.51
N ASP A 550 17.90 -25.16 -2.87
CA ASP A 550 17.19 -26.11 -2.02
C ASP A 550 15.67 -26.06 -2.28
N SER A 551 15.08 -27.21 -2.62
CA SER A 551 13.63 -27.34 -2.86
C SER A 551 13.12 -26.48 -4.01
N ASN A 552 13.80 -26.50 -5.14
CA ASN A 552 13.45 -25.75 -6.34
C ASN A 552 12.93 -26.66 -7.45
N ALA A 553 12.17 -26.09 -8.39
CA ALA A 553 11.60 -26.79 -9.53
C ALA A 553 11.81 -26.03 -10.85
N LEU A 554 12.29 -26.71 -11.89
CA LEU A 554 12.53 -26.15 -13.22
C LEU A 554 11.68 -26.89 -14.27
N ASP A 555 11.03 -26.14 -15.19
CA ASP A 555 10.31 -26.70 -16.34
C ASP A 555 10.32 -25.74 -17.52
N CYS A 556 11.40 -25.78 -18.30
CA CYS A 556 11.58 -25.07 -19.56
C CYS A 556 11.83 -26.05 -20.70
N THR A 557 11.93 -25.58 -21.93
CA THR A 557 12.32 -26.42 -23.08
C THR A 557 13.71 -27.04 -22.86
N VAL A 558 14.64 -26.28 -22.24
CA VAL A 558 15.95 -26.73 -21.76
C VAL A 558 16.11 -26.18 -20.34
N ASP A 559 16.28 -27.06 -19.34
CA ASP A 559 16.36 -26.62 -17.96
C ASP A 559 17.74 -26.06 -17.57
N PHE A 560 18.82 -26.50 -18.18
CA PHE A 560 20.20 -26.16 -17.80
C PHE A 560 21.03 -25.77 -19.01
N SER A 561 21.89 -24.76 -18.87
CA SER A 561 22.84 -24.35 -19.93
C SER A 561 23.94 -25.36 -20.16
N ASP A 562 24.43 -26.02 -19.11
CA ASP A 562 25.49 -27.02 -19.20
C ASP A 562 25.48 -28.07 -18.06
N GLN A 563 26.41 -29.05 -18.13
CA GLN A 563 26.48 -30.13 -17.14
C GLN A 563 26.93 -29.63 -15.75
N GLU A 564 27.78 -28.62 -15.64
CA GLU A 564 28.25 -28.10 -14.37
C GLU A 564 27.13 -27.36 -13.65
N THR A 565 26.33 -26.59 -14.38
CA THR A 565 25.08 -25.95 -13.89
C THR A 565 24.12 -27.01 -13.35
N GLN A 566 23.86 -28.09 -14.12
CA GLN A 566 23.01 -29.19 -13.66
C GLN A 566 23.56 -29.87 -12.41
N ASP A 567 24.86 -30.18 -12.37
CA ASP A 567 25.51 -30.87 -11.24
C ASP A 567 25.41 -30.00 -9.97
N ARG A 568 25.58 -28.67 -10.08
CA ARG A 568 25.46 -27.72 -8.99
C ARG A 568 24.02 -27.63 -8.46
N TYR A 569 23.04 -27.52 -9.34
CA TYR A 569 21.62 -27.54 -8.95
C TYR A 569 21.25 -28.82 -8.19
N LEU A 570 21.71 -29.99 -8.68
CA LEU A 570 21.46 -31.28 -8.07
C LEU A 570 22.29 -31.56 -6.81
N ALA A 571 23.28 -30.75 -6.49
CA ALA A 571 24.02 -30.85 -5.22
C ALA A 571 23.20 -30.42 -4.02
N GLY A 572 22.17 -29.58 -4.24
CA GLY A 572 21.20 -29.18 -3.20
C GLY A 572 20.15 -30.25 -2.91
N ASN A 573 19.23 -29.94 -1.99
CA ASN A 573 18.24 -30.92 -1.53
C ASN A 573 16.87 -30.70 -2.18
N ASN A 574 16.17 -31.79 -2.51
CA ASN A 574 14.78 -31.80 -3.02
C ASN A 574 14.55 -30.99 -4.31
N ASN A 575 15.60 -30.64 -5.04
CA ASN A 575 15.48 -29.97 -6.33
C ASN A 575 14.95 -30.95 -7.38
N VAL A 576 14.03 -30.47 -8.22
CA VAL A 576 13.40 -31.25 -9.30
C VAL A 576 13.45 -30.47 -10.61
N PHE A 577 13.40 -31.18 -11.74
CA PHE A 577 13.51 -30.60 -13.07
C PHE A 577 12.67 -31.41 -14.08
N SER A 578 12.38 -30.82 -15.24
CA SER A 578 11.60 -31.45 -16.32
C SER A 578 12.48 -32.19 -17.34
N VAL A 579 13.62 -31.62 -17.71
CA VAL A 579 14.53 -32.18 -18.72
C VAL A 579 15.98 -31.96 -18.31
N ASP A 580 16.83 -33.01 -18.42
CA ASP A 580 18.27 -32.88 -18.17
C ASP A 580 19.02 -32.34 -19.39
N ILE A 581 20.32 -32.05 -19.23
CA ILE A 581 21.19 -31.54 -20.30
C ILE A 581 21.30 -32.50 -21.49
N ASP A 582 21.08 -33.79 -21.29
CA ASP A 582 21.09 -34.82 -22.36
C ASP A 582 19.71 -34.99 -23.04
N GLY A 583 18.68 -34.21 -22.61
CA GLY A 583 17.30 -34.26 -23.12
C GLY A 583 16.46 -35.41 -22.55
N ASN A 584 16.87 -36.01 -21.42
CA ASN A 584 16.06 -37.04 -20.77
C ASN A 584 15.04 -36.39 -19.82
N ALA A 585 13.83 -36.95 -19.79
CA ALA A 585 12.78 -36.49 -18.91
C ALA A 585 13.16 -36.63 -17.43
N GLY A 586 13.02 -35.55 -16.69
CA GLY A 586 13.13 -35.48 -15.25
C GLY A 586 11.85 -35.93 -14.52
N SER A 587 11.68 -35.51 -13.28
CA SER A 587 10.56 -35.92 -12.43
C SER A 587 9.49 -34.87 -12.23
N TYR A 588 9.69 -33.68 -12.74
CA TYR A 588 8.79 -32.54 -12.60
C TYR A 588 8.13 -32.17 -13.93
N SER A 589 6.92 -31.73 -13.87
CA SER A 589 6.21 -31.04 -14.94
C SER A 589 5.25 -30.09 -14.28
N ASN A 590 5.34 -28.81 -14.61
CA ASN A 590 4.60 -27.76 -13.95
C ASN A 590 3.09 -27.90 -14.14
N ASN A 591 2.37 -27.37 -13.17
CA ASN A 591 0.93 -27.27 -13.21
C ASN A 591 0.47 -25.91 -12.65
N ILE A 592 1.30 -24.88 -12.86
CA ILE A 592 0.95 -23.53 -12.42
C ILE A 592 -0.31 -23.03 -13.11
N GLN A 593 -1.06 -22.19 -12.44
CA GLN A 593 -2.37 -21.72 -12.89
C GLN A 593 -2.61 -20.26 -12.52
N GLY A 594 -3.50 -19.60 -13.21
CA GLY A 594 -3.98 -18.28 -12.86
C GLY A 594 -4.97 -18.30 -11.69
N ARG A 595 -5.48 -17.13 -11.31
CA ARG A 595 -6.57 -16.99 -10.31
C ARG A 595 -7.83 -17.75 -10.71
N SER A 596 -8.07 -17.87 -12.01
CA SER A 596 -9.06 -18.78 -12.60
C SER A 596 -8.55 -19.32 -13.94
N THR A 597 -9.26 -20.29 -14.51
CA THR A 597 -8.89 -20.88 -15.80
C THR A 597 -8.80 -19.81 -16.89
N GLY A 598 -7.69 -19.79 -17.63
CA GLY A 598 -7.44 -18.90 -18.75
C GLY A 598 -6.88 -17.52 -18.38
N LEU A 599 -6.68 -17.24 -17.08
CA LEU A 599 -5.93 -16.07 -16.63
C LEU A 599 -4.42 -16.36 -16.60
N VAL A 600 -3.63 -15.29 -16.55
CA VAL A 600 -2.16 -15.34 -16.44
C VAL A 600 -1.75 -16.30 -15.31
N PRO A 601 -0.92 -17.31 -15.58
CA PRO A 601 -0.54 -18.32 -14.59
C PRO A 601 0.64 -17.84 -13.74
N TYR A 602 0.57 -18.02 -12.41
CA TYR A 602 1.65 -17.74 -11.44
C TYR A 602 1.47 -18.50 -10.12
N ARG A 603 0.29 -19.11 -9.90
CA ARG A 603 -0.05 -19.81 -8.66
C ARG A 603 0.28 -21.29 -8.78
N ASN A 604 0.63 -21.87 -7.66
CA ASN A 604 0.81 -23.30 -7.57
C ASN A 604 -0.44 -24.08 -7.97
N GLY A 605 -0.24 -25.10 -8.78
CA GLY A 605 -1.19 -26.15 -9.01
C GLY A 605 -0.92 -27.40 -8.17
N PHE A 606 -1.37 -28.54 -8.66
CA PHE A 606 -1.22 -29.82 -7.95
C PHE A 606 0.24 -30.27 -7.86
N ALA A 607 1.03 -30.07 -8.92
CA ALA A 607 2.43 -30.52 -8.96
C ALA A 607 3.26 -29.78 -7.91
N GLU A 608 3.21 -28.44 -7.90
CA GLU A 608 3.98 -27.57 -7.00
C GLU A 608 3.61 -27.81 -5.53
N ASN A 609 2.32 -27.94 -5.23
CA ASN A 609 1.82 -28.17 -3.87
C ASN A 609 2.18 -29.56 -3.28
N ASN A 610 2.72 -30.46 -4.09
CA ASN A 610 3.21 -31.76 -3.62
C ASN A 610 4.74 -31.84 -3.52
N LEU A 611 5.46 -30.77 -3.83
CA LEU A 611 6.91 -30.70 -3.65
C LEU A 611 7.28 -30.60 -2.17
N THR A 612 8.46 -31.10 -1.84
CA THR A 612 8.99 -30.97 -0.48
C THR A 612 9.65 -29.63 -0.31
N ALA A 613 9.11 -28.79 0.57
CA ALA A 613 9.62 -27.46 0.85
C ALA A 613 10.57 -27.42 2.06
N VAL A 614 11.49 -26.47 2.06
CA VAL A 614 12.23 -26.01 3.24
C VAL A 614 11.32 -25.11 4.08
N ASP A 615 11.42 -25.16 5.40
CA ASP A 615 10.81 -24.15 6.28
C ASP A 615 11.61 -22.84 6.22
N PRO A 616 11.09 -21.76 5.62
CA PRO A 616 11.85 -20.52 5.43
C PRO A 616 12.28 -19.86 6.73
N THR A 617 11.55 -20.08 7.83
CA THR A 617 11.89 -19.49 9.15
C THR A 617 13.25 -19.99 9.67
N THR A 618 13.77 -21.09 9.12
CA THR A 618 15.10 -21.61 9.43
C THR A 618 16.23 -20.82 8.75
N LEU A 619 15.92 -19.99 7.75
CA LEU A 619 16.90 -19.18 7.02
C LEU A 619 17.27 -17.89 7.77
N GLY A 620 16.40 -17.39 8.63
CA GLY A 620 16.62 -16.17 9.41
C GLY A 620 15.34 -15.52 9.88
N SER A 621 15.46 -14.52 10.75
CA SER A 621 14.30 -13.82 11.37
C SER A 621 13.48 -12.96 10.39
N PHE A 622 14.02 -12.67 9.22
CA PHE A 622 13.29 -11.95 8.17
C PHE A 622 12.17 -12.81 7.57
N PHE A 623 12.40 -14.12 7.42
CA PHE A 623 11.51 -15.01 6.68
C PHE A 623 10.27 -15.40 7.48
N GLU A 624 9.11 -15.29 6.84
CA GLU A 624 7.81 -15.72 7.34
C GLU A 624 7.55 -17.21 7.05
N GLU A 625 6.56 -17.80 7.71
CA GLU A 625 6.10 -19.15 7.39
C GLU A 625 5.67 -19.24 5.92
N GLY A 626 6.14 -20.25 5.21
CA GLY A 626 5.88 -20.47 3.79
C GLY A 626 6.40 -21.84 3.35
N SER A 627 6.04 -22.89 4.11
CA SER A 627 6.50 -24.28 3.87
C SER A 627 5.84 -24.87 2.61
N PHE A 628 5.98 -24.19 1.49
CA PHE A 628 5.57 -24.60 0.14
C PHE A 628 6.60 -24.09 -0.88
N VAL A 629 6.70 -24.73 -2.03
CA VAL A 629 7.55 -24.31 -3.15
C VAL A 629 6.76 -23.32 -4.02
N GLY A 630 7.39 -22.27 -4.52
CA GLY A 630 6.76 -21.18 -5.28
C GLY A 630 6.28 -20.03 -4.38
N ALA A 631 5.73 -18.98 -4.97
CA ALA A 631 5.32 -17.74 -4.27
C ALA A 631 3.92 -17.81 -3.69
N VAL A 632 2.97 -18.44 -4.37
CA VAL A 632 1.53 -18.46 -4.04
C VAL A 632 1.01 -19.89 -4.07
N SER A 633 0.76 -20.48 -2.92
CA SER A 633 0.33 -21.89 -2.83
C SER A 633 -1.16 -22.10 -3.12
N ASN A 634 -2.00 -21.11 -2.86
CA ASN A 634 -3.46 -21.20 -3.06
C ASN A 634 -4.12 -19.81 -2.97
N ALA A 635 -5.45 -19.75 -3.11
CA ALA A 635 -6.20 -18.50 -3.09
C ALA A 635 -6.14 -17.73 -1.75
N GLN A 636 -5.92 -18.42 -0.63
CA GLN A 636 -5.83 -17.80 0.69
C GLN A 636 -4.46 -17.18 0.96
N THR A 637 -3.42 -17.68 0.29
CA THR A 637 -2.05 -17.15 0.38
C THR A 637 -1.71 -16.19 -0.76
N ASP A 638 -2.67 -15.85 -1.61
CA ASP A 638 -2.47 -14.99 -2.76
C ASP A 638 -2.36 -13.51 -2.35
N PHE A 639 -1.15 -13.12 -2.02
CA PHE A 639 -0.82 -11.75 -1.65
C PHE A 639 -0.93 -10.74 -2.80
N THR A 640 -1.03 -11.21 -4.05
CA THR A 640 -1.13 -10.35 -5.23
C THR A 640 -2.57 -9.90 -5.48
N SER A 641 -3.55 -10.54 -4.83
CA SER A 641 -4.97 -10.35 -5.13
C SER A 641 -5.50 -8.98 -4.72
N GLY A 642 -6.20 -8.33 -5.63
CA GLY A 642 -6.99 -7.12 -5.38
C GLY A 642 -6.23 -5.80 -5.49
N TRP A 643 -4.92 -5.84 -5.78
CA TRP A 643 -4.13 -4.62 -5.93
C TRP A 643 -3.16 -4.63 -7.13
N THR A 644 -2.76 -5.79 -7.64
CA THR A 644 -1.85 -5.86 -8.78
C THR A 644 -2.58 -5.70 -10.12
N VAL A 645 -1.87 -5.23 -11.14
CA VAL A 645 -2.31 -5.22 -12.54
C VAL A 645 -1.76 -6.45 -13.28
N PHE A 646 -2.20 -6.72 -14.52
CA PHE A 646 -1.76 -7.79 -15.43
C PHE A 646 -2.19 -9.22 -15.01
N LEU A 647 -2.02 -9.62 -13.75
CA LEU A 647 -2.26 -10.99 -13.28
C LEU A 647 -3.75 -11.42 -13.32
N ASP A 648 -4.68 -10.47 -13.47
CA ASP A 648 -6.11 -10.73 -13.67
C ASP A 648 -6.54 -10.71 -15.14
N LEU A 649 -5.60 -10.45 -16.06
CA LEU A 649 -5.89 -10.53 -17.50
C LEU A 649 -5.98 -11.99 -17.94
N SER A 650 -6.84 -12.23 -18.94
CA SER A 650 -6.80 -13.51 -19.65
C SER A 650 -5.58 -13.56 -20.58
N VAL A 651 -5.05 -14.75 -20.78
CA VAL A 651 -3.97 -14.97 -21.77
C VAL A 651 -4.37 -14.44 -23.15
N ASP A 652 -5.65 -14.60 -23.54
CA ASP A 652 -6.16 -14.03 -24.79
C ASP A 652 -6.09 -12.49 -24.85
N GLN A 653 -6.31 -11.78 -23.72
CA GLN A 653 -6.16 -10.32 -23.67
C GLN A 653 -4.70 -9.91 -23.83
N VAL A 654 -3.78 -10.63 -23.17
CA VAL A 654 -2.34 -10.37 -23.29
C VAL A 654 -1.88 -10.58 -24.74
N LEU A 655 -2.16 -11.73 -25.34
CA LEU A 655 -1.67 -12.08 -26.68
C LEU A 655 -2.30 -11.24 -27.81
N ASN A 656 -3.49 -10.70 -27.61
CA ASN A 656 -4.23 -9.95 -28.65
C ASN A 656 -4.35 -8.45 -28.35
N ALA A 657 -3.65 -7.92 -27.37
CA ALA A 657 -3.65 -6.49 -27.07
C ALA A 657 -3.23 -5.65 -28.30
N GLY A 658 -3.95 -4.59 -28.58
CA GLY A 658 -3.69 -3.69 -29.70
C GLY A 658 -4.11 -4.20 -31.08
N ASN A 659 -4.75 -5.38 -31.21
CA ASN A 659 -5.22 -5.96 -32.49
C ASN A 659 -6.69 -5.66 -32.78
#